data_01cb7df967d1ed5deefcea3995b84061
#
_entry.id   01cb7df967d1ed5deefcea3995b84061
#
_cell.length_a   1.000
_cell.length_b   1.000
_cell.length_c   1.000
_cell.angle_alpha   90.00
_cell.angle_beta   90.00
_cell.angle_gamma   90.00
#
_symmetry.space_group_name_H-M   'P 1'
#
loop_
_entity.id
_entity.type
_entity.pdbx_description
1 polymer ?
#
loop_
_entity_poly.entity_id
_entity_poly.type
_entity_poly.pdbx_seq_one_letter_code
_entity_poly.pdbx_strand_id
1 'polypeptide(L)'
;MKQLRKVAVALLLALVMVVSVVSTAFAANAKSGSVRVGVGKADITGPITDISTGYNSLGDLMKGLLMRLNARAFIVETNGEPQVYVSAELVHMTESIKPGVLKELKKRGLSQYNEANTMIAATHAHSSTSNTSWYALYDLINGVPGYDDESYEVIVLGIADAIEAATEDLAPGSVTLAYGNTNIDSYNRSLLAARANKNYTTTAKNDTRESWSSVSKEMSLLTFKHDGEGDIGMLSFFPSHGTSNGIDNILVSADHKGYAAYYVEKAKGGDYVAAFAQEDTGDVSPNEPNKKDVTKAFKRPADVDKSLDEIENQIVDGRQEADAALWLQKGGKGVTTINLTKTAATNYSVVDFSDIKVDKKYIGDHYMPYDDIENARTAEPCIGAGIIAGDEEGAPVDNAREGAVKHTFVQNKDGTWTKQKVDFNEIDLSGLEKLFDPLWPYAMKILKSDEFDEDQMEKVVCLAVGHRGWELTGKPLMEPETPLQIFRIGEVALLACPFELTTEQGRRTKDVVQKTLAKAGVKHVVNATYSNAYSQYMVTREEFAEQHYEGATDLFGPWSGAALTQELDRMANDMVKGKVSKSTASLRTEQPAALLYTYAAAVPTPVDVNDSGKLVEDVKSSYKRGETVTAVFEAANPRSISDLRIAGNKDLVPDNYTYMKVQKLVNGKWKTVATDADPYTYTRYHNHVSTYRVNVNWLTKNASKGTYRLVYWGVKKDTLISYHKVVGTSSAFTLT
;
A
#
# COMPACT_ATOMS: atom_id res chain seq x y z
N MET A 1 -33.45 32.89 34.29
CA MET A 1 -32.37 31.90 34.13
C MET A 1 -32.85 30.56 33.54
N LYS A 2 -33.93 29.92 33.99
CA LYS A 2 -34.41 28.63 33.39
C LYS A 2 -34.93 28.75 31.94
N GLN A 3 -35.50 29.86 31.52
CA GLN A 3 -35.94 30.08 30.13
C GLN A 3 -34.76 30.35 29.18
N LEU A 4 -33.75 31.11 29.61
CA LEU A 4 -32.53 31.36 28.84
C LEU A 4 -31.71 30.06 28.60
N ARG A 5 -31.67 29.14 29.55
CA ARG A 5 -31.05 27.82 29.36
C ARG A 5 -31.81 26.94 28.35
N LYS A 6 -33.14 27.00 28.34
CA LYS A 6 -33.95 26.25 27.35
C LYS A 6 -33.78 26.79 25.94
N VAL A 7 -33.69 28.12 25.78
CA VAL A 7 -33.40 28.73 24.47
C VAL A 7 -31.99 28.46 24.00
N ALA A 8 -30.98 28.49 24.89
CA ALA A 8 -29.61 28.15 24.56
C ALA A 8 -29.44 26.68 24.15
N VAL A 9 -30.12 25.75 24.86
CA VAL A 9 -30.09 24.32 24.50
C VAL A 9 -30.86 24.06 23.18
N ALA A 10 -31.97 24.76 22.94
CA ALA A 10 -32.69 24.64 21.67
C ALA A 10 -31.91 25.22 20.49
N LEU A 11 -31.15 26.31 20.68
CA LEU A 11 -30.26 26.88 19.69
C LEU A 11 -29.03 25.99 19.46
N LEU A 12 -28.48 25.36 20.50
CA LEU A 12 -27.38 24.39 20.36
C LEU A 12 -27.81 23.13 19.62
N LEU A 13 -29.02 22.61 19.93
CA LEU A 13 -29.61 21.46 19.22
C LEU A 13 -29.97 21.80 17.77
N ALA A 14 -30.45 23.01 17.51
CA ALA A 14 -30.69 23.48 16.14
C ALA A 14 -29.38 23.68 15.38
N LEU A 15 -28.32 24.18 16.02
CA LEU A 15 -26.99 24.32 15.42
C LEU A 15 -26.38 22.96 15.14
N VAL A 16 -26.48 21.97 16.04
CA VAL A 16 -26.06 20.59 15.85
C VAL A 16 -26.84 19.90 14.74
N MET A 17 -28.16 20.14 14.64
CA MET A 17 -28.96 19.64 13.52
C MET A 17 -28.63 20.32 12.19
N VAL A 18 -28.32 21.62 12.18
CA VAL A 18 -27.88 22.31 10.95
C VAL A 18 -26.48 21.87 10.53
N VAL A 19 -25.56 21.63 11.46
CA VAL A 19 -24.23 21.09 11.17
C VAL A 19 -24.31 19.62 10.71
N SER A 20 -25.23 18.82 11.27
CA SER A 20 -25.44 17.43 10.82
C SER A 20 -26.22 17.32 9.50
N VAL A 21 -26.93 18.37 9.07
CA VAL A 21 -27.65 18.38 7.78
C VAL A 21 -26.78 18.94 6.66
N VAL A 22 -25.73 19.72 6.95
CA VAL A 22 -24.81 20.24 5.93
C VAL A 22 -23.78 19.19 5.52
N SER A 23 -23.50 18.16 6.36
CA SER A 23 -22.58 17.06 6.03
C SER A 23 -23.22 15.90 5.24
N THR A 24 -24.50 15.96 4.86
CA THR A 24 -25.23 14.85 4.20
C THR A 24 -25.72 15.13 2.79
N ALA A 25 -25.28 16.18 2.14
CA ALA A 25 -25.85 16.59 0.84
C ALA A 25 -24.92 16.45 -0.37
N PHE A 26 -23.88 15.59 -0.29
CA PHE A 26 -23.23 15.15 -1.53
C PHE A 26 -23.93 13.90 -2.05
N ALA A 27 -25.19 14.11 -2.46
CA ALA A 27 -25.98 13.07 -3.07
C ALA A 27 -25.27 12.51 -4.31
N ALA A 28 -25.32 11.20 -4.44
CA ALA A 28 -24.86 10.41 -5.59
C ALA A 28 -25.54 10.78 -6.92
N ASN A 29 -26.02 11.98 -7.11
CA ASN A 29 -26.54 12.49 -8.36
C ASN A 29 -25.36 12.76 -9.31
N ALA A 30 -25.24 11.95 -10.35
CA ALA A 30 -24.28 12.19 -11.41
C ALA A 30 -24.48 13.58 -12.00
N LYS A 31 -23.49 14.47 -11.80
CA LYS A 31 -23.50 15.84 -12.33
C LYS A 31 -22.75 15.87 -13.68
N SER A 32 -23.24 16.62 -14.63
CA SER A 32 -22.60 16.86 -15.92
C SER A 32 -22.41 18.37 -16.14
N GLY A 33 -21.19 18.78 -16.50
CA GLY A 33 -20.89 20.21 -16.69
C GLY A 33 -19.43 20.51 -17.02
N SER A 34 -18.90 21.63 -16.52
CA SER A 34 -17.50 21.96 -16.64
C SER A 34 -16.64 20.98 -15.82
N VAL A 35 -15.54 20.54 -16.40
CA VAL A 35 -14.54 19.70 -15.71
C VAL A 35 -13.24 20.48 -15.60
N ARG A 36 -12.64 20.44 -14.40
CA ARG A 36 -11.26 20.85 -14.17
C ARG A 36 -10.49 19.63 -13.67
N VAL A 37 -9.24 19.54 -14.06
CA VAL A 37 -8.33 18.50 -13.59
C VAL A 37 -7.07 19.13 -13.05
N GLY A 38 -6.43 18.47 -12.09
CA GLY A 38 -5.17 18.90 -11.53
C GLY A 38 -4.39 17.70 -10.99
N VAL A 39 -3.06 17.80 -11.04
CA VAL A 39 -2.15 16.77 -10.53
C VAL A 39 -1.12 17.39 -9.61
N GLY A 40 -0.69 16.63 -8.61
CA GLY A 40 0.32 17.09 -7.65
C GLY A 40 1.15 15.94 -7.11
N LYS A 41 2.38 16.26 -6.71
CA LYS A 41 3.32 15.28 -6.16
C LYS A 41 4.08 15.88 -4.99
N ALA A 42 4.29 15.09 -3.95
CA ALA A 42 5.14 15.46 -2.82
C ALA A 42 5.87 14.26 -2.23
N ASP A 43 6.99 14.52 -1.58
CA ASP A 43 7.82 13.54 -0.87
C ASP A 43 7.16 13.14 0.46
N ILE A 44 6.97 11.84 0.66
CA ILE A 44 6.47 11.23 1.90
C ILE A 44 7.52 10.35 2.57
N THR A 45 8.80 10.46 2.17
CA THR A 45 9.89 9.68 2.77
C THR A 45 10.04 10.03 4.24
N GLY A 46 9.76 9.08 5.12
CA GLY A 46 9.94 9.19 6.56
C GLY A 46 11.39 8.95 6.99
N PRO A 47 11.62 8.60 8.26
CA PRO A 47 12.94 8.23 8.76
C PRO A 47 13.49 7.01 8.00
N ILE A 48 14.64 7.15 7.35
CA ILE A 48 15.26 6.09 6.51
C ILE A 48 16.05 5.05 7.31
N THR A 49 16.00 5.11 8.61
CA THR A 49 16.61 4.16 9.55
C THR A 49 15.58 3.64 10.55
N ASP A 50 14.34 3.56 10.12
CA ASP A 50 13.21 3.04 10.87
C ASP A 50 12.80 1.66 10.35
N ILE A 51 11.72 1.12 10.89
CA ILE A 51 11.23 -0.22 10.61
C ILE A 51 10.46 -0.22 9.29
N SER A 52 10.71 -1.23 8.45
CA SER A 52 9.79 -1.59 7.37
C SER A 52 8.83 -2.66 7.85
N THR A 53 7.64 -2.65 7.27
CA THR A 53 6.63 -3.68 7.48
C THR A 53 6.10 -4.12 6.11
N GLY A 54 5.82 -5.39 5.95
CA GLY A 54 5.31 -5.93 4.68
C GLY A 54 5.72 -7.37 4.51
N TYR A 55 6.94 -7.68 4.90
CA TYR A 55 7.39 -9.06 5.06
C TYR A 55 7.12 -9.51 6.50
N ASN A 56 6.75 -10.78 6.68
CA ASN A 56 6.54 -11.39 8.00
C ASN A 56 7.86 -11.59 8.78
N SER A 57 8.91 -10.88 8.44
CA SER A 57 10.17 -10.86 9.17
C SER A 57 10.03 -9.99 10.43
N LEU A 58 10.53 -10.48 11.54
CA LEU A 58 10.52 -9.81 12.83
C LEU A 58 11.36 -8.51 12.79
N GLY A 59 10.77 -7.42 12.28
CA GLY A 59 11.27 -6.06 12.47
C GLY A 59 12.65 -5.76 11.90
N ASP A 60 12.86 -5.86 10.60
CA ASP A 60 14.10 -5.40 9.99
C ASP A 60 14.17 -3.88 9.98
N LEU A 61 15.19 -3.36 10.69
CA LEU A 61 15.50 -1.95 10.66
C LEU A 61 16.07 -1.58 9.29
N MET A 62 15.43 -0.63 8.63
CA MET A 62 15.98 0.01 7.46
C MET A 62 17.29 0.71 7.79
N LYS A 63 18.25 0.64 6.88
CA LYS A 63 19.61 1.16 7.05
C LYS A 63 19.99 2.18 5.99
N GLY A 64 19.01 2.82 5.38
CA GLY A 64 19.29 3.84 4.38
C GLY A 64 18.18 4.00 3.34
N LEU A 65 18.54 4.63 2.24
CA LEU A 65 17.63 5.03 1.18
C LEU A 65 18.11 4.51 -0.16
N LEU A 66 17.27 3.71 -0.84
CA LEU A 66 17.45 3.32 -2.23
C LEU A 66 16.62 4.22 -3.15
N MET A 67 15.35 4.46 -2.79
CA MET A 67 14.45 5.28 -3.57
C MET A 67 13.48 6.05 -2.67
N ARG A 68 13.28 7.35 -2.95
CA ARG A 68 12.33 8.18 -2.21
C ARG A 68 10.91 7.68 -2.37
N LEU A 69 10.10 7.87 -1.34
CA LEU A 69 8.68 7.61 -1.33
C LEU A 69 7.92 8.90 -1.68
N ASN A 70 6.94 8.81 -2.57
CA ASN A 70 6.13 9.96 -2.98
C ASN A 70 4.63 9.66 -2.84
N ALA A 71 3.87 10.72 -2.59
CA ALA A 71 2.43 10.74 -2.81
C ALA A 71 2.14 11.50 -4.11
N ARG A 72 1.21 10.97 -4.91
CA ARG A 72 0.74 11.59 -6.16
C ARG A 72 -0.76 11.72 -6.15
N ALA A 73 -1.23 12.96 -6.21
CA ALA A 73 -2.64 13.31 -6.15
C ALA A 73 -3.18 13.66 -7.54
N PHE A 74 -4.39 13.19 -7.82
CA PHE A 74 -5.14 13.44 -9.05
C PHE A 74 -6.52 13.96 -8.69
N ILE A 75 -6.87 15.13 -9.16
CA ILE A 75 -8.18 15.75 -8.89
C ILE A 75 -8.99 15.83 -10.18
N VAL A 76 -10.24 15.41 -10.08
CA VAL A 76 -11.28 15.69 -11.08
C VAL A 76 -12.37 16.49 -10.38
N GLU A 77 -12.52 17.74 -10.76
CA GLU A 77 -13.57 18.63 -10.26
C GLU A 77 -14.68 18.80 -11.31
N THR A 78 -15.90 18.46 -10.95
CA THR A 78 -17.08 18.62 -11.80
C THR A 78 -18.07 19.57 -11.14
N ASN A 79 -18.37 20.71 -11.76
CA ASN A 79 -19.27 21.75 -11.23
C ASN A 79 -18.87 22.25 -9.81
N GLY A 80 -17.57 22.34 -9.54
CA GLY A 80 -17.04 22.78 -8.25
C GLY A 80 -17.00 21.69 -7.17
N GLU A 81 -17.34 20.45 -7.50
CA GLU A 81 -17.28 19.28 -6.61
C GLU A 81 -16.05 18.43 -6.93
N PRO A 82 -15.01 18.45 -6.09
CA PRO A 82 -13.78 17.71 -6.35
C PRO A 82 -13.90 16.23 -5.96
N GLN A 83 -13.23 15.38 -6.72
CA GLN A 83 -12.87 13.99 -6.36
C GLN A 83 -11.35 13.89 -6.38
N VAL A 84 -10.76 13.42 -5.30
CA VAL A 84 -9.31 13.29 -5.14
C VAL A 84 -8.94 11.83 -5.01
N TYR A 85 -8.08 11.34 -5.91
CA TYR A 85 -7.37 10.08 -5.76
C TYR A 85 -5.92 10.36 -5.44
N VAL A 86 -5.38 9.71 -4.40
CA VAL A 86 -3.95 9.77 -4.06
C VAL A 86 -3.37 8.36 -4.12
N SER A 87 -2.27 8.21 -4.86
CA SER A 87 -1.40 7.04 -4.82
C SER A 87 -0.19 7.35 -3.93
N ALA A 88 -0.05 6.64 -2.83
CA ALA A 88 1.07 6.80 -1.89
C ALA A 88 1.99 5.58 -1.95
N GLU A 89 3.29 5.80 -2.09
CA GLU A 89 4.30 4.76 -2.18
C GLU A 89 4.60 4.18 -0.77
N LEU A 90 3.59 3.52 -0.21
CA LEU A 90 3.58 2.88 1.10
C LEU A 90 3.16 1.42 0.96
N VAL A 91 3.49 0.60 1.95
CA VAL A 91 3.04 -0.80 2.01
C VAL A 91 1.54 -0.86 2.31
N HIS A 92 1.07 -0.14 3.31
CA HIS A 92 -0.33 -0.11 3.72
C HIS A 92 -0.85 1.33 3.79
N MET A 93 -2.13 1.50 3.48
CA MET A 93 -2.85 2.71 3.82
C MET A 93 -3.55 2.48 5.16
N THR A 94 -2.85 2.74 6.26
CA THR A 94 -3.42 2.53 7.59
C THR A 94 -4.61 3.47 7.85
N GLU A 95 -5.51 3.06 8.73
CA GLU A 95 -6.74 3.77 9.09
C GLU A 95 -6.49 5.17 9.67
N SER A 96 -5.30 5.40 10.20
CA SER A 96 -4.86 6.67 10.81
C SER A 96 -4.59 7.79 9.79
N ILE A 97 -4.13 7.42 8.58
CA ILE A 97 -3.57 8.38 7.61
C ILE A 97 -4.64 9.31 7.05
N LYS A 98 -5.75 8.77 6.55
CA LYS A 98 -6.79 9.60 5.93
C LYS A 98 -7.40 10.64 6.88
N PRO A 99 -7.77 10.30 8.13
CA PRO A 99 -8.22 11.30 9.11
C PRO A 99 -7.18 12.38 9.38
N GLY A 100 -5.89 12.01 9.48
CA GLY A 100 -4.78 12.95 9.64
C GLY A 100 -4.66 13.92 8.48
N VAL A 101 -4.69 13.42 7.26
CA VAL A 101 -4.64 14.22 6.01
C VAL A 101 -5.82 15.19 5.94
N LEU A 102 -7.03 14.73 6.17
CA LEU A 102 -8.22 15.59 6.15
C LEU A 102 -8.16 16.68 7.22
N LYS A 103 -7.65 16.37 8.41
CA LYS A 103 -7.41 17.33 9.49
C LYS A 103 -6.38 18.37 9.08
N GLU A 104 -5.28 17.98 8.46
CA GLU A 104 -4.25 18.89 7.98
C GLU A 104 -4.74 19.77 6.82
N LEU A 105 -5.46 19.22 5.84
CA LEU A 105 -6.07 19.98 4.75
C LEU A 105 -7.04 21.04 5.28
N LYS A 106 -7.86 20.69 6.27
CA LYS A 106 -8.77 21.65 6.94
C LYS A 106 -8.00 22.79 7.62
N LYS A 107 -6.88 22.49 8.28
CA LYS A 107 -6.00 23.47 8.91
C LYS A 107 -5.39 24.44 7.88
N ARG A 108 -5.11 23.97 6.66
CA ARG A 108 -4.62 24.76 5.52
C ARG A 108 -5.74 25.54 4.79
N GLY A 109 -6.99 25.42 5.22
CA GLY A 109 -8.14 26.09 4.57
C GLY A 109 -8.76 25.31 3.41
N LEU A 110 -8.32 24.09 3.16
CA LEU A 110 -8.79 23.19 2.09
C LEU A 110 -9.94 22.30 2.59
N SER A 111 -10.98 22.90 3.17
CA SER A 111 -12.09 22.18 3.80
C SER A 111 -13.11 21.56 2.83
N GLN A 112 -12.95 21.76 1.52
CA GLN A 112 -13.74 21.09 0.47
C GLN A 112 -13.45 19.59 0.37
N TYR A 113 -12.30 19.12 0.88
CA TYR A 113 -11.94 17.70 0.92
C TYR A 113 -12.48 17.04 2.19
N ASN A 114 -13.08 15.87 2.03
CA ASN A 114 -13.74 15.12 3.11
C ASN A 114 -13.70 13.61 2.84
N GLU A 115 -14.24 12.81 3.77
CA GLU A 115 -14.25 11.34 3.67
C GLU A 115 -14.86 10.82 2.37
N ALA A 116 -15.93 11.46 1.87
CA ALA A 116 -16.67 10.96 0.72
C ALA A 116 -16.00 11.29 -0.63
N ASN A 117 -15.17 12.34 -0.72
CA ASN A 117 -14.57 12.78 -1.97
C ASN A 117 -13.05 12.66 -2.02
N THR A 118 -12.43 12.05 -1.00
CA THR A 118 -10.99 11.77 -0.95
C THR A 118 -10.77 10.28 -0.83
N MET A 119 -10.00 9.71 -1.76
CA MET A 119 -9.59 8.31 -1.82
C MET A 119 -8.06 8.27 -1.79
N ILE A 120 -7.49 7.62 -0.79
CA ILE A 120 -6.04 7.49 -0.63
C ILE A 120 -5.70 6.01 -0.64
N ALA A 121 -4.83 5.59 -1.55
CA ALA A 121 -4.44 4.19 -1.73
C ALA A 121 -2.92 4.02 -1.64
N ALA A 122 -2.48 2.90 -1.08
CA ALA A 122 -1.08 2.51 -1.07
C ALA A 122 -0.69 1.76 -2.36
N THR A 123 0.57 1.88 -2.75
CA THR A 123 1.15 1.08 -3.86
C THR A 123 1.60 -0.30 -3.40
N HIS A 124 1.54 -0.57 -2.12
CA HIS A 124 1.98 -1.80 -1.49
C HIS A 124 3.50 -2.05 -1.61
N ALA A 125 4.30 -0.99 -1.46
CA ALA A 125 5.77 -1.09 -1.49
C ALA A 125 6.30 -1.65 -0.15
N HIS A 126 6.72 -2.91 -0.13
CA HIS A 126 7.14 -3.63 1.09
C HIS A 126 8.41 -3.07 1.73
N SER A 127 9.20 -2.32 0.99
CA SER A 127 10.41 -1.63 1.48
C SER A 127 10.15 -0.18 1.92
N SER A 128 8.90 0.20 2.17
CA SER A 128 8.57 1.54 2.68
C SER A 128 8.64 1.61 4.20
N THR A 129 8.78 2.82 4.75
CA THR A 129 8.58 3.07 6.18
C THR A 129 7.11 2.93 6.54
N SER A 130 6.82 2.43 7.74
CA SER A 130 5.47 2.15 8.21
C SER A 130 5.34 2.41 9.72
N ASN A 131 4.56 1.64 10.44
CA ASN A 131 4.24 1.83 11.87
C ASN A 131 3.38 3.08 12.11
N THR A 132 2.39 3.27 11.27
CA THR A 132 1.45 4.39 11.33
C THR A 132 0.05 3.96 11.73
N SER A 133 -0.19 2.68 12.00
CA SER A 133 -1.51 2.17 12.40
C SER A 133 -1.82 2.46 13.87
N TRP A 134 -3.08 2.78 14.14
CA TRP A 134 -3.61 2.83 15.50
C TRP A 134 -4.09 1.47 16.02
N TYR A 135 -4.01 0.43 15.17
CA TYR A 135 -4.37 -0.95 15.53
C TYR A 135 -3.14 -1.72 15.99
N ALA A 136 -3.21 -2.26 17.19
CA ALA A 136 -2.10 -3.02 17.78
C ALA A 136 -1.75 -4.30 17.00
N LEU A 137 -2.65 -4.79 16.15
CA LEU A 137 -2.41 -5.94 15.30
C LEU A 137 -1.16 -5.77 14.44
N TYR A 138 -1.02 -4.61 13.78
CA TYR A 138 0.09 -4.37 12.86
C TYR A 138 1.43 -4.16 13.58
N ASP A 139 1.38 -3.68 14.82
CA ASP A 139 2.56 -3.61 15.69
C ASP A 139 3.06 -5.00 16.12
N LEU A 140 2.12 -5.94 16.35
CA LEU A 140 2.43 -7.28 16.84
C LEU A 140 2.93 -8.22 15.73
N ILE A 141 2.31 -8.16 14.54
CA ILE A 141 2.68 -9.00 13.39
C ILE A 141 4.09 -8.66 12.91
N ASN A 142 4.47 -7.38 12.99
CA ASN A 142 5.79 -6.92 12.54
C ASN A 142 6.92 -7.18 13.54
N GLY A 143 6.62 -7.79 14.70
CA GLY A 143 7.61 -8.18 15.71
C GLY A 143 8.33 -7.02 16.41
N VAL A 144 7.99 -5.79 16.07
CA VAL A 144 8.48 -4.58 16.74
C VAL A 144 7.27 -3.75 17.13
N PRO A 145 6.90 -3.73 18.41
CA PRO A 145 5.74 -3.00 18.87
C PRO A 145 5.94 -1.50 18.71
N GLY A 146 4.91 -0.85 18.18
CA GLY A 146 4.73 0.57 18.38
C GLY A 146 4.49 1.39 17.13
N TYR A 147 3.89 2.50 17.39
CA TYR A 147 3.54 3.57 16.47
C TYR A 147 4.71 4.58 16.36
N ASP A 148 5.00 5.07 15.17
CA ASP A 148 6.03 6.08 14.92
C ASP A 148 5.40 7.41 14.50
N ASP A 149 5.42 8.40 15.41
CA ASP A 149 4.90 9.75 15.16
C ASP A 149 5.63 10.45 14.00
N GLU A 150 6.95 10.25 13.84
CA GLU A 150 7.71 10.91 12.78
C GLU A 150 7.32 10.38 11.40
N SER A 151 7.21 9.07 11.25
CA SER A 151 6.71 8.45 10.02
C SER A 151 5.30 8.92 9.69
N TYR A 152 4.40 8.89 10.68
CA TYR A 152 3.02 9.34 10.52
C TYR A 152 2.92 10.80 10.07
N GLU A 153 3.56 11.71 10.80
CA GLU A 153 3.48 13.16 10.52
C GLU A 153 4.08 13.50 9.14
N VAL A 154 5.22 12.91 8.77
CA VAL A 154 5.84 13.14 7.45
C VAL A 154 4.92 12.65 6.32
N ILE A 155 4.30 11.49 6.49
CA ILE A 155 3.37 10.92 5.50
C ILE A 155 2.12 11.79 5.37
N VAL A 156 1.50 12.17 6.49
CA VAL A 156 0.30 13.02 6.50
C VAL A 156 0.57 14.37 5.86
N LEU A 157 1.66 15.04 6.25
CA LEU A 157 2.05 16.34 5.68
C LEU A 157 2.33 16.24 4.18
N GLY A 158 3.09 15.23 3.75
CA GLY A 158 3.42 15.07 2.34
C GLY A 158 2.22 14.70 1.46
N ILE A 159 1.28 13.88 1.96
CA ILE A 159 0.02 13.62 1.23
C ILE A 159 -0.82 14.90 1.13
N ALA A 160 -0.89 15.70 2.20
CA ALA A 160 -1.57 16.99 2.16
C ALA A 160 -0.89 17.96 1.18
N ASP A 161 0.46 18.00 1.13
CA ASP A 161 1.22 18.79 0.14
C ASP A 161 0.90 18.37 -1.30
N ALA A 162 0.79 17.06 -1.59
CA ALA A 162 0.43 16.57 -2.91
C ALA A 162 -0.98 16.98 -3.32
N ILE A 163 -1.96 16.94 -2.39
CA ILE A 163 -3.34 17.38 -2.65
C ILE A 163 -3.41 18.90 -2.82
N GLU A 164 -2.67 19.67 -2.03
CA GLU A 164 -2.58 21.12 -2.17
C GLU A 164 -1.99 21.51 -3.53
N ALA A 165 -0.86 20.90 -3.93
CA ALA A 165 -0.27 21.11 -5.25
C ALA A 165 -1.23 20.76 -6.39
N ALA A 166 -1.95 19.62 -6.29
CA ALA A 166 -2.96 19.25 -7.29
C ALA A 166 -4.15 20.23 -7.32
N THR A 167 -4.45 20.88 -6.17
CA THR A 167 -5.50 21.90 -6.09
C THR A 167 -5.07 23.20 -6.76
N GLU A 168 -3.81 23.58 -6.61
CA GLU A 168 -3.22 24.75 -7.27
C GLU A 168 -3.12 24.55 -8.79
N ASP A 169 -2.89 23.31 -9.25
CA ASP A 169 -2.80 22.93 -10.66
C ASP A 169 -4.18 22.84 -11.37
N LEU A 170 -5.29 22.94 -10.64
CA LEU A 170 -6.64 22.78 -11.21
C LEU A 170 -6.90 23.78 -12.36
N ALA A 171 -7.11 23.25 -13.56
CA ALA A 171 -7.48 23.99 -14.76
C ALA A 171 -8.55 23.24 -15.59
N PRO A 172 -9.26 23.93 -16.51
CA PRO A 172 -10.18 23.27 -17.44
C PRO A 172 -9.48 22.13 -18.18
N GLY A 173 -10.12 20.97 -18.25
CA GLY A 173 -9.47 19.81 -18.82
C GLY A 173 -10.38 18.62 -19.03
N SER A 174 -9.76 17.47 -19.27
CA SER A 174 -10.43 16.21 -19.56
C SER A 174 -9.65 15.01 -19.04
N VAL A 175 -10.35 13.87 -18.91
CA VAL A 175 -9.77 12.58 -18.58
C VAL A 175 -10.10 11.56 -19.66
N THR A 176 -9.12 10.74 -20.03
CA THR A 176 -9.27 9.62 -20.96
C THR A 176 -8.96 8.33 -20.24
N LEU A 177 -9.81 7.32 -20.39
CA LEU A 177 -9.53 5.94 -19.99
C LEU A 177 -8.96 5.17 -21.17
N ALA A 178 -7.85 4.45 -20.97
CA ALA A 178 -7.36 3.42 -21.88
C ALA A 178 -7.14 2.12 -21.11
N TYR A 179 -7.51 0.98 -21.69
CA TYR A 179 -7.25 -0.31 -21.06
C TYR A 179 -6.99 -1.41 -22.08
N GLY A 180 -6.32 -2.47 -21.65
CA GLY A 180 -5.99 -3.60 -22.49
C GLY A 180 -5.05 -4.59 -21.80
N ASN A 181 -4.97 -5.81 -22.36
CA ASN A 181 -4.10 -6.86 -21.83
C ASN A 181 -2.63 -6.57 -22.16
N THR A 182 -1.79 -6.63 -21.14
CA THR A 182 -0.35 -6.44 -21.18
C THR A 182 0.40 -7.77 -21.23
N ASN A 183 1.72 -7.70 -21.39
CA ASN A 183 2.63 -8.84 -21.28
C ASN A 183 3.57 -8.70 -20.06
N ILE A 184 3.14 -7.97 -19.03
CA ILE A 184 3.93 -7.79 -17.81
C ILE A 184 4.16 -9.15 -17.16
N ASP A 185 5.38 -9.36 -16.71
CA ASP A 185 5.82 -10.58 -16.05
C ASP A 185 5.37 -10.55 -14.58
N SER A 186 4.26 -11.20 -14.30
CA SER A 186 3.67 -11.40 -12.98
C SER A 186 3.04 -12.78 -12.92
N TYR A 187 2.94 -13.37 -11.76
CA TYR A 187 2.47 -14.74 -11.61
C TYR A 187 1.57 -14.90 -10.38
N ASN A 188 0.71 -15.93 -10.40
CA ASN A 188 -0.07 -16.33 -9.22
C ASN A 188 0.82 -17.16 -8.29
N ARG A 189 1.06 -16.66 -7.07
CA ARG A 189 1.88 -17.34 -6.06
C ARG A 189 1.11 -18.44 -5.33
N SER A 190 -0.22 -18.34 -5.25
CA SER A 190 -1.11 -19.30 -4.57
C SER A 190 -1.92 -20.14 -5.56
N LEU A 191 -1.23 -20.72 -6.53
CA LEU A 191 -1.84 -21.45 -7.67
C LEU A 191 -2.77 -22.60 -7.23
N LEU A 192 -2.48 -23.28 -6.12
CA LEU A 192 -3.34 -24.37 -5.62
C LEU A 192 -4.67 -23.82 -5.12
N ALA A 193 -4.67 -22.74 -4.36
CA ALA A 193 -5.89 -22.06 -3.93
C ALA A 193 -6.68 -21.52 -5.12
N ALA A 194 -6.02 -20.89 -6.09
CA ALA A 194 -6.66 -20.42 -7.32
C ALA A 194 -7.35 -21.55 -8.09
N ARG A 195 -6.74 -22.75 -8.18
CA ARG A 195 -7.31 -23.93 -8.84
C ARG A 195 -8.57 -24.48 -8.17
N ALA A 196 -8.80 -24.19 -6.88
CA ALA A 196 -10.00 -24.61 -6.16
C ALA A 196 -11.25 -23.89 -6.66
N ASN A 197 -11.12 -22.73 -7.26
CA ASN A 197 -12.24 -21.96 -7.80
C ASN A 197 -12.99 -22.74 -8.87
N LYS A 198 -14.31 -22.85 -8.75
CA LYS A 198 -15.16 -23.59 -9.71
C LYS A 198 -15.03 -23.07 -11.14
N ASN A 199 -14.82 -21.79 -11.30
CA ASN A 199 -14.68 -21.13 -12.60
C ASN A 199 -13.20 -20.87 -12.97
N TYR A 200 -12.27 -21.60 -12.34
CA TYR A 200 -10.87 -21.46 -12.65
C TYR A 200 -10.60 -21.74 -14.14
N THR A 201 -10.03 -20.76 -14.82
CA THR A 201 -9.65 -20.88 -16.22
C THR A 201 -8.23 -20.37 -16.42
N THR A 202 -7.49 -21.11 -17.21
CA THR A 202 -6.13 -20.72 -17.61
C THR A 202 -5.87 -21.21 -19.02
N THR A 203 -5.06 -20.49 -19.77
CA THR A 203 -4.65 -20.88 -21.13
C THR A 203 -3.55 -21.94 -21.14
N ALA A 204 -2.94 -22.21 -19.99
CA ALA A 204 -1.73 -23.05 -19.85
C ALA A 204 -1.85 -24.09 -18.72
N LYS A 205 -3.04 -24.66 -18.48
CA LYS A 205 -3.28 -25.61 -17.38
C LYS A 205 -2.27 -26.77 -17.39
N ASN A 206 -1.68 -27.01 -16.23
CA ASN A 206 -0.60 -28.00 -16.03
C ASN A 206 0.69 -27.73 -16.87
N ASP A 207 0.87 -26.50 -17.35
CA ASP A 207 2.08 -26.05 -18.03
C ASP A 207 2.91 -25.16 -17.07
N THR A 208 4.18 -24.95 -17.39
CA THR A 208 5.08 -24.05 -16.66
C THR A 208 4.65 -22.59 -16.67
N ARG A 209 3.70 -22.22 -17.54
CA ARG A 209 3.13 -20.88 -17.64
C ARG A 209 1.74 -20.76 -17.01
N GLU A 210 1.26 -21.78 -16.31
CA GLU A 210 -0.06 -21.74 -15.69
C GLU A 210 -0.17 -20.61 -14.68
N SER A 211 0.81 -20.48 -13.80
CA SER A 211 0.89 -19.42 -12.81
C SER A 211 0.86 -18.00 -13.44
N TRP A 212 1.62 -17.80 -14.52
CA TRP A 212 1.61 -16.56 -15.28
C TRP A 212 0.26 -16.26 -15.95
N SER A 213 -0.43 -17.27 -16.43
CA SER A 213 -1.73 -17.11 -17.11
C SER A 213 -2.94 -17.08 -16.17
N SER A 214 -2.73 -17.26 -14.88
CA SER A 214 -3.77 -17.32 -13.84
C SER A 214 -3.99 -15.98 -13.12
N VAL A 215 -3.35 -14.92 -13.57
CA VAL A 215 -3.50 -13.56 -13.04
C VAL A 215 -4.09 -12.63 -14.09
N SER A 216 -4.71 -11.54 -13.65
CA SER A 216 -5.16 -10.49 -14.56
C SER A 216 -3.97 -9.87 -15.30
N LYS A 217 -4.06 -9.75 -16.61
CA LYS A 217 -3.09 -9.06 -17.47
C LYS A 217 -3.62 -7.73 -17.99
N GLU A 218 -4.84 -7.37 -17.63
CA GLU A 218 -5.41 -6.08 -18.00
C GLU A 218 -4.81 -4.97 -17.15
N MET A 219 -4.34 -3.91 -17.80
CA MET A 219 -3.98 -2.65 -17.16
C MET A 219 -5.00 -1.60 -17.57
N SER A 220 -5.45 -0.80 -16.61
CA SER A 220 -6.30 0.38 -16.80
C SER A 220 -5.49 1.65 -16.59
N LEU A 221 -5.65 2.64 -17.46
CA LEU A 221 -4.91 3.90 -17.45
C LEU A 221 -5.85 5.08 -17.59
N LEU A 222 -5.84 5.99 -16.61
CA LEU A 222 -6.44 7.32 -16.73
C LEU A 222 -5.36 8.34 -17.13
N THR A 223 -5.60 9.09 -18.19
CA THR A 223 -4.73 10.19 -18.62
C THR A 223 -5.45 11.52 -18.39
N PHE A 224 -4.80 12.42 -17.68
CA PHE A 224 -5.27 13.76 -17.33
C PHE A 224 -4.67 14.78 -18.27
N LYS A 225 -5.49 15.73 -18.75
CA LYS A 225 -5.07 16.70 -19.74
C LYS A 225 -5.68 18.07 -19.45
N HIS A 226 -4.86 19.12 -19.47
CA HIS A 226 -5.32 20.51 -19.52
C HIS A 226 -5.72 20.92 -20.95
N ASP A 227 -6.78 21.71 -21.06
CA ASP A 227 -7.22 22.25 -22.34
C ASP A 227 -6.16 23.22 -22.90
N GLY A 228 -5.62 22.91 -24.08
CA GLY A 228 -4.63 23.74 -24.74
C GLY A 228 -3.17 23.47 -24.38
N GLU A 229 -2.88 22.71 -23.29
CA GLU A 229 -1.50 22.47 -22.85
C GLU A 229 -1.04 21.02 -23.11
N GLY A 230 -1.94 20.03 -23.06
CA GLY A 230 -1.62 18.63 -23.27
C GLY A 230 -1.76 17.77 -22.01
N ASP A 231 -1.12 16.59 -22.04
CA ASP A 231 -1.19 15.64 -20.94
C ASP A 231 -0.33 16.14 -19.78
N ILE A 232 -0.95 16.21 -18.58
CA ILE A 232 -0.31 16.66 -17.33
C ILE A 232 0.04 15.49 -16.40
N GLY A 233 -0.63 14.34 -16.57
CA GLY A 233 -0.36 13.17 -15.75
C GLY A 233 -1.10 11.93 -16.18
N MET A 234 -0.73 10.80 -15.55
CA MET A 234 -1.39 9.52 -15.73
C MET A 234 -1.50 8.76 -14.41
N LEU A 235 -2.58 7.98 -14.28
CA LEU A 235 -2.83 7.06 -13.16
C LEU A 235 -3.17 5.69 -13.74
N SER A 236 -2.30 4.70 -13.53
CA SER A 236 -2.53 3.33 -13.96
C SER A 236 -2.94 2.44 -12.79
N PHE A 237 -3.67 1.38 -13.11
CA PHE A 237 -4.05 0.31 -12.20
C PHE A 237 -3.62 -1.03 -12.80
N PHE A 238 -2.82 -1.78 -12.07
CA PHE A 238 -2.34 -3.10 -12.47
C PHE A 238 -1.99 -3.93 -11.23
N PRO A 239 -2.39 -5.22 -11.15
CA PRO A 239 -2.08 -6.07 -10.02
C PRO A 239 -0.64 -6.58 -10.09
N SER A 240 0.20 -6.15 -9.16
CA SER A 240 1.54 -6.70 -8.94
C SER A 240 2.06 -6.26 -7.57
N HIS A 241 2.35 -7.20 -6.67
CA HIS A 241 2.90 -6.92 -5.34
C HIS A 241 4.15 -6.05 -5.41
N GLY A 242 4.32 -5.14 -4.47
CA GLY A 242 5.49 -4.27 -4.35
C GLY A 242 6.66 -4.98 -3.68
N THR A 243 7.10 -6.11 -4.26
CA THR A 243 8.07 -7.06 -3.72
C THR A 243 9.23 -7.38 -4.67
N SER A 244 9.48 -6.51 -5.66
CA SER A 244 10.69 -6.63 -6.50
C SER A 244 11.97 -6.39 -5.69
N ASN A 245 11.88 -5.58 -4.61
CA ASN A 245 12.87 -5.58 -3.53
C ASN A 245 12.47 -6.68 -2.54
N GLY A 246 13.27 -7.74 -2.43
CA GLY A 246 12.98 -8.91 -1.61
C GLY A 246 13.14 -8.67 -0.10
N ILE A 247 12.86 -9.72 0.68
CA ILE A 247 12.92 -9.71 2.16
C ILE A 247 14.30 -9.33 2.72
N ASP A 248 15.36 -9.56 1.98
CA ASP A 248 16.75 -9.19 2.35
C ASP A 248 17.05 -7.69 2.15
N ASN A 249 16.13 -6.90 1.56
CA ASN A 249 16.34 -5.48 1.35
C ASN A 249 16.23 -4.70 2.66
N ILE A 250 17.26 -3.92 2.95
CA ILE A 250 17.37 -3.07 4.16
C ILE A 250 17.38 -1.57 3.84
N LEU A 251 16.97 -1.19 2.64
CA LEU A 251 16.94 0.19 2.18
C LEU A 251 15.51 0.62 1.87
N VAL A 252 15.12 1.80 2.32
CA VAL A 252 13.81 2.38 1.97
C VAL A 252 13.70 2.53 0.47
N SER A 253 12.61 2.01 -0.11
CA SER A 253 12.34 2.03 -1.55
C SER A 253 10.85 2.08 -1.84
N ALA A 254 10.49 2.80 -2.90
CA ALA A 254 9.15 2.81 -3.49
C ALA A 254 8.88 1.60 -4.42
N ASP A 255 9.84 0.65 -4.49
CA ASP A 255 9.78 -0.55 -5.30
C ASP A 255 9.54 -0.29 -6.82
N HIS A 256 9.15 -1.31 -7.57
CA HIS A 256 8.99 -1.23 -9.03
C HIS A 256 7.90 -0.22 -9.46
N LYS A 257 6.81 -0.04 -8.71
CA LYS A 257 5.77 0.95 -9.04
C LYS A 257 6.29 2.38 -8.92
N GLY A 258 7.10 2.65 -7.89
CA GLY A 258 7.80 3.93 -7.75
C GLY A 258 8.82 4.15 -8.88
N TYR A 259 9.55 3.09 -9.28
CA TYR A 259 10.44 3.19 -10.44
C TYR A 259 9.68 3.44 -11.74
N ALA A 260 8.53 2.80 -11.96
CA ALA A 260 7.70 3.04 -13.13
C ALA A 260 7.25 4.51 -13.21
N ALA A 261 6.81 5.06 -12.08
CA ALA A 261 6.45 6.47 -11.97
C ALA A 261 7.63 7.41 -12.28
N TYR A 262 8.77 7.18 -11.64
CA TYR A 262 10.01 7.92 -11.90
C TYR A 262 10.40 7.88 -13.39
N TYR A 263 10.35 6.68 -13.99
CA TYR A 263 10.73 6.51 -15.41
C TYR A 263 9.83 7.30 -16.34
N VAL A 264 8.52 7.26 -16.15
CA VAL A 264 7.55 8.00 -16.98
C VAL A 264 7.70 9.51 -16.76
N GLU A 265 7.76 9.98 -15.51
CA GLU A 265 7.94 11.39 -15.17
C GLU A 265 9.21 11.96 -15.78
N LYS A 266 10.32 11.23 -15.71
CA LYS A 266 11.59 11.63 -16.32
C LYS A 266 11.54 11.64 -17.84
N ALA A 267 10.82 10.71 -18.48
CA ALA A 267 10.65 10.68 -19.93
C ALA A 267 9.76 11.80 -20.47
N LYS A 268 8.71 12.16 -19.72
CA LYS A 268 7.79 13.26 -20.07
C LYS A 268 8.39 14.62 -19.75
N GLY A 269 9.14 14.73 -18.66
CA GLY A 269 9.75 15.99 -18.20
C GLY A 269 8.74 16.99 -17.64
N GLY A 270 9.23 18.15 -17.22
CA GLY A 270 8.39 19.16 -16.56
C GLY A 270 7.79 18.67 -15.24
N ASP A 271 6.56 19.10 -14.96
CA ASP A 271 5.81 18.76 -13.77
C ASP A 271 4.81 17.61 -14.00
N TYR A 272 5.08 16.76 -15.01
CA TYR A 272 4.24 15.59 -15.31
C TYR A 272 4.19 14.62 -14.13
N VAL A 273 3.00 14.21 -13.73
CA VAL A 273 2.79 13.30 -12.59
C VAL A 273 2.30 11.93 -13.09
N ALA A 274 3.03 10.85 -12.73
CA ALA A 274 2.65 9.50 -13.08
C ALA A 274 2.51 8.62 -11.84
N ALA A 275 1.40 7.90 -11.70
CA ALA A 275 1.18 6.95 -10.60
C ALA A 275 0.84 5.56 -11.12
N PHE A 276 1.30 4.56 -10.37
CA PHE A 276 1.08 3.14 -10.63
C PHE A 276 0.43 2.52 -9.39
N ALA A 277 -0.90 2.43 -9.42
CA ALA A 277 -1.72 1.93 -8.33
C ALA A 277 -1.94 0.42 -8.41
N GLN A 278 -2.39 -0.16 -7.31
CA GLN A 278 -2.75 -1.57 -7.23
C GLN A 278 -4.18 -1.83 -7.69
N GLU A 279 -4.41 -3.06 -8.12
CA GLU A 279 -5.71 -3.66 -8.40
C GLU A 279 -5.85 -4.96 -7.59
N ASP A 280 -6.29 -6.07 -8.16
CA ASP A 280 -6.50 -7.36 -7.48
C ASP A 280 -5.17 -8.11 -7.30
N THR A 281 -4.41 -7.75 -6.27
CA THR A 281 -2.99 -8.08 -6.12
C THR A 281 -2.73 -9.22 -5.14
N GLY A 282 -3.74 -9.62 -4.34
CA GLY A 282 -3.55 -10.49 -3.18
C GLY A 282 -2.73 -11.76 -3.45
N ASP A 283 -2.92 -12.39 -4.60
CA ASP A 283 -2.21 -13.59 -5.02
C ASP A 283 -1.23 -13.37 -6.19
N VAL A 284 -0.85 -12.09 -6.47
CA VAL A 284 -0.07 -11.73 -7.67
C VAL A 284 1.28 -11.15 -7.31
N SER A 285 2.35 -11.85 -7.64
CA SER A 285 3.74 -11.43 -7.44
C SER A 285 4.40 -10.94 -8.73
N PRO A 286 5.35 -9.99 -8.64
CA PRO A 286 6.23 -9.65 -9.74
C PRO A 286 7.24 -10.79 -10.00
N ASN A 287 7.96 -10.75 -11.11
CA ASN A 287 9.06 -11.66 -11.40
C ASN A 287 8.68 -13.14 -11.33
N GLU A 288 7.94 -13.66 -12.33
CA GLU A 288 7.78 -15.12 -12.43
C GLU A 288 9.18 -15.76 -12.28
N PRO A 289 9.37 -16.64 -11.25
CA PRO A 289 10.66 -17.25 -10.99
C PRO A 289 11.21 -17.82 -12.29
N ASN A 290 12.27 -17.22 -12.79
CA ASN A 290 12.83 -17.61 -14.08
C ASN A 290 13.03 -19.10 -14.07
N LYS A 291 12.42 -19.80 -14.97
CA LYS A 291 12.18 -21.24 -15.21
C LYS A 291 13.35 -22.19 -14.95
N LYS A 292 14.42 -21.72 -14.35
CA LYS A 292 15.58 -22.46 -13.93
C LYS A 292 15.69 -22.46 -12.42
N ASP A 293 14.85 -23.35 -11.79
CA ASP A 293 15.14 -23.84 -10.45
C ASP A 293 15.28 -22.71 -9.41
N VAL A 294 14.15 -22.21 -8.91
CA VAL A 294 14.04 -21.20 -7.82
C VAL A 294 14.99 -21.58 -6.65
N THR A 295 15.16 -22.87 -6.40
CA THR A 295 16.09 -23.35 -5.37
C THR A 295 17.57 -23.14 -5.72
N LYS A 296 17.91 -22.88 -6.98
CA LYS A 296 19.28 -22.60 -7.43
C LYS A 296 19.56 -21.12 -7.68
N ALA A 297 18.55 -20.33 -7.98
CA ALA A 297 18.70 -18.89 -8.18
C ALA A 297 19.11 -18.18 -6.88
N PHE A 298 18.67 -18.69 -5.72
CA PHE A 298 18.94 -18.10 -4.40
C PHE A 298 20.16 -18.65 -3.63
N LYS A 299 20.99 -19.51 -4.22
CA LYS A 299 22.32 -19.79 -3.65
C LYS A 299 23.30 -18.69 -4.03
N ARG A 300 23.09 -17.49 -3.45
CA ARG A 300 24.05 -16.40 -3.55
C ARG A 300 25.33 -16.73 -2.78
N PRO A 301 26.52 -16.38 -3.29
CA PRO A 301 27.70 -16.31 -2.45
C PRO A 301 27.48 -15.37 -1.28
N ALA A 302 27.91 -15.74 -0.07
CA ALA A 302 27.70 -14.99 1.16
C ALA A 302 28.33 -13.59 1.19
N ASP A 303 29.09 -13.22 0.19
CA ASP A 303 29.90 -12.01 0.04
C ASP A 303 29.42 -11.05 -1.07
N VAL A 304 28.32 -11.38 -1.78
CA VAL A 304 27.74 -10.48 -2.77
C VAL A 304 26.80 -9.49 -2.07
N ASP A 305 26.92 -8.21 -2.41
CA ASP A 305 25.98 -7.17 -1.96
C ASP A 305 24.59 -7.44 -2.57
N LYS A 306 23.73 -8.07 -1.81
CA LYS A 306 22.39 -8.50 -2.23
C LYS A 306 21.51 -7.33 -2.72
N SER A 307 21.75 -6.11 -2.22
CA SER A 307 21.02 -4.92 -2.62
C SER A 307 21.15 -4.54 -4.09
N LEU A 308 22.20 -5.01 -4.78
CA LEU A 308 22.40 -4.71 -6.21
C LEU A 308 21.45 -5.48 -7.12
N ASP A 309 21.15 -6.74 -6.80
CA ASP A 309 20.24 -7.57 -7.60
C ASP A 309 18.80 -7.05 -7.45
N GLU A 310 18.41 -6.62 -6.26
CA GLU A 310 17.11 -6.07 -5.96
C GLU A 310 16.87 -4.72 -6.66
N ILE A 311 17.91 -3.88 -6.79
CA ILE A 311 17.86 -2.67 -7.61
C ILE A 311 17.57 -3.01 -9.07
N GLU A 312 18.18 -4.06 -9.61
CA GLU A 312 17.93 -4.48 -10.99
C GLU A 312 16.52 -5.05 -11.17
N ASN A 313 16.00 -5.82 -10.22
CA ASN A 313 14.65 -6.36 -10.25
C ASN A 313 13.60 -5.23 -10.29
N GLN A 314 13.64 -4.28 -9.35
CA GLN A 314 12.70 -3.16 -9.35
C GLN A 314 12.75 -2.32 -10.63
N ILE A 315 13.93 -2.20 -11.26
CA ILE A 315 14.10 -1.49 -12.53
C ILE A 315 13.43 -2.26 -13.68
N VAL A 316 13.62 -3.58 -13.73
CA VAL A 316 13.06 -4.42 -14.80
C VAL A 316 11.54 -4.43 -14.73
N ASP A 317 10.97 -4.68 -13.55
CA ASP A 317 9.52 -4.78 -13.37
C ASP A 317 8.84 -3.43 -13.55
N GLY A 318 9.37 -2.39 -12.92
CA GLY A 318 8.84 -1.04 -13.08
C GLY A 318 8.95 -0.54 -14.52
N ARG A 319 9.97 -0.98 -15.27
CA ARG A 319 10.07 -0.67 -16.70
C ARG A 319 8.99 -1.35 -17.52
N GLN A 320 8.64 -2.60 -17.19
CA GLN A 320 7.54 -3.30 -17.89
C GLN A 320 6.20 -2.59 -17.65
N GLU A 321 5.90 -2.18 -16.42
CA GLU A 321 4.67 -1.41 -16.12
C GLU A 321 4.67 -0.04 -16.82
N ALA A 322 5.78 0.69 -16.78
CA ALA A 322 5.91 1.98 -17.45
C ALA A 322 5.71 1.89 -18.96
N ASP A 323 6.35 0.91 -19.61
CA ASP A 323 6.22 0.72 -21.06
C ASP A 323 4.79 0.30 -21.46
N ALA A 324 4.11 -0.50 -20.62
CA ALA A 324 2.71 -0.87 -20.80
C ALA A 324 1.78 0.35 -20.67
N ALA A 325 1.96 1.19 -19.66
CA ALA A 325 1.18 2.41 -19.50
C ALA A 325 1.38 3.40 -20.67
N LEU A 326 2.63 3.57 -21.12
CA LEU A 326 2.93 4.41 -22.30
C LEU A 326 2.34 3.82 -23.59
N TRP A 327 2.29 2.50 -23.73
CA TRP A 327 1.62 1.84 -24.84
C TRP A 327 0.10 2.07 -24.80
N LEU A 328 -0.55 1.95 -23.64
CA LEU A 328 -1.96 2.27 -23.47
C LEU A 328 -2.25 3.74 -23.80
N GLN A 329 -1.45 4.67 -23.30
CA GLN A 329 -1.62 6.11 -23.58
C GLN A 329 -1.52 6.43 -25.07
N LYS A 330 -0.64 5.74 -25.79
CA LYS A 330 -0.46 5.92 -27.23
C LYS A 330 -1.65 5.37 -28.04
N GLY A 331 -2.37 4.39 -27.47
CA GLY A 331 -3.45 3.69 -28.17
C GLY A 331 -2.93 2.73 -29.24
N GLY A 332 -3.82 2.06 -29.91
CA GLY A 332 -3.50 1.17 -31.03
C GLY A 332 -4.18 -0.20 -30.91
N LYS A 333 -3.63 -1.19 -31.60
CA LYS A 333 -4.24 -2.54 -31.64
C LYS A 333 -4.23 -3.17 -30.26
N GLY A 334 -5.40 -3.63 -29.80
CA GLY A 334 -5.59 -4.27 -28.50
C GLY A 334 -5.86 -3.30 -27.35
N VAL A 335 -5.89 -1.98 -27.60
CA VAL A 335 -6.24 -0.95 -26.63
C VAL A 335 -7.63 -0.44 -26.86
N THR A 336 -8.46 -0.44 -25.82
CA THR A 336 -9.73 0.27 -25.80
C THR A 336 -9.53 1.64 -25.20
N THR A 337 -9.95 2.72 -25.89
CA THR A 337 -9.82 4.10 -25.42
C THR A 337 -11.19 4.75 -25.34
N ILE A 338 -11.50 5.41 -24.22
CA ILE A 338 -12.76 6.11 -23.96
C ILE A 338 -12.43 7.51 -23.44
N ASN A 339 -12.87 8.55 -24.18
CA ASN A 339 -12.89 9.92 -23.67
C ASN A 339 -14.04 10.02 -22.67
N LEU A 340 -13.72 10.27 -21.39
CA LEU A 340 -14.73 10.25 -20.35
C LEU A 340 -15.68 11.44 -20.45
N THR A 341 -16.97 11.19 -20.20
CA THR A 341 -17.99 12.26 -20.12
C THR A 341 -17.78 13.09 -18.86
N LYS A 342 -18.30 14.31 -18.89
CA LYS A 342 -18.23 15.27 -17.76
C LYS A 342 -19.22 14.91 -16.64
N THR A 343 -19.22 13.66 -16.22
CA THR A 343 -20.14 13.12 -15.21
C THR A 343 -19.31 12.60 -14.05
N ALA A 344 -19.64 12.98 -12.84
CA ALA A 344 -18.98 12.49 -11.63
C ALA A 344 -19.99 12.13 -10.55
N ALA A 345 -19.69 11.14 -9.74
CA ALA A 345 -20.43 10.79 -8.53
C ALA A 345 -19.50 10.10 -7.53
N THR A 346 -19.80 10.29 -6.25
CA THR A 346 -19.10 9.59 -5.16
C THR A 346 -20.11 8.87 -4.30
N ASN A 347 -19.70 7.76 -3.71
CA ASN A 347 -20.43 7.09 -2.65
C ASN A 347 -19.43 6.54 -1.62
N TYR A 348 -19.71 6.71 -0.35
CA TYR A 348 -18.85 6.29 0.76
C TYR A 348 -19.70 5.64 1.84
N SER A 349 -19.23 4.55 2.40
CA SER A 349 -19.90 3.83 3.49
C SER A 349 -18.88 3.15 4.38
N VAL A 350 -19.08 3.24 5.69
CA VAL A 350 -18.37 2.43 6.67
C VAL A 350 -19.25 1.26 7.06
N VAL A 351 -18.71 0.06 6.98
CA VAL A 351 -19.42 -1.21 7.19
C VAL A 351 -18.71 -2.01 8.27
N ASP A 352 -19.46 -2.53 9.22
CA ASP A 352 -18.98 -3.52 10.18
C ASP A 352 -18.96 -4.90 9.50
N PHE A 353 -17.75 -5.43 9.28
CA PHE A 353 -17.55 -6.72 8.60
C PHE A 353 -17.66 -7.93 9.53
N SER A 354 -17.82 -7.75 10.84
CA SER A 354 -17.86 -8.89 11.78
C SER A 354 -19.13 -9.74 11.72
N ASP A 355 -20.24 -9.20 11.18
CA ASP A 355 -21.54 -9.89 11.20
C ASP A 355 -22.47 -9.50 10.04
N ILE A 356 -21.99 -9.58 8.80
CA ILE A 356 -22.79 -9.32 7.61
C ILE A 356 -23.50 -10.61 7.17
N LYS A 357 -24.84 -10.61 7.17
CA LYS A 357 -25.58 -11.69 6.51
C LYS A 357 -25.48 -11.55 4.99
N VAL A 358 -25.02 -12.61 4.32
CA VAL A 358 -24.79 -12.64 2.88
C VAL A 358 -26.04 -13.17 2.15
N ASP A 359 -26.55 -12.41 1.19
CA ASP A 359 -27.64 -12.84 0.33
C ASP A 359 -27.17 -13.91 -0.65
N LYS A 360 -27.95 -14.98 -0.82
CA LYS A 360 -27.64 -16.09 -1.72
C LYS A 360 -27.27 -15.69 -3.15
N LYS A 361 -27.81 -14.59 -3.67
CA LYS A 361 -27.48 -14.10 -5.01
C LYS A 361 -26.01 -13.72 -5.19
N TYR A 362 -25.29 -13.40 -4.09
CA TYR A 362 -23.87 -13.08 -4.13
C TYR A 362 -22.99 -14.31 -3.87
N ILE A 363 -23.59 -15.37 -3.31
CA ILE A 363 -22.95 -16.67 -3.18
C ILE A 363 -23.03 -17.41 -4.55
N GLY A 364 -24.20 -17.38 -5.21
CA GLY A 364 -24.40 -18.07 -6.49
C GLY A 364 -24.21 -19.58 -6.33
N ASP A 365 -23.35 -20.17 -7.16
CA ASP A 365 -22.89 -21.54 -7.09
C ASP A 365 -21.49 -21.71 -6.44
N HIS A 366 -20.93 -20.60 -5.91
CA HIS A 366 -19.62 -20.54 -5.28
C HIS A 366 -19.69 -20.88 -3.79
N TYR A 367 -19.93 -22.15 -3.49
CA TYR A 367 -19.99 -22.69 -2.13
C TYR A 367 -19.47 -24.11 -2.10
N MET A 368 -19.04 -24.57 -0.94
CA MET A 368 -18.63 -25.95 -0.71
C MET A 368 -19.87 -26.81 -0.44
N PRO A 369 -19.85 -28.11 -0.81
CA PRO A 369 -21.03 -28.96 -0.66
C PRO A 369 -21.58 -29.12 0.76
N TYR A 370 -20.80 -28.75 1.76
CA TYR A 370 -21.13 -28.81 3.18
C TYR A 370 -21.50 -27.43 3.79
N ASP A 371 -21.54 -26.37 2.98
CA ASP A 371 -21.85 -25.03 3.46
C ASP A 371 -23.35 -24.85 3.77
N ASP A 372 -23.65 -24.16 4.87
CA ASP A 372 -24.99 -23.64 5.17
C ASP A 372 -25.19 -22.25 4.51
N ILE A 373 -25.58 -22.26 3.25
CA ILE A 373 -25.81 -21.01 2.48
C ILE A 373 -27.02 -20.20 2.94
N GLU A 374 -27.93 -20.79 3.77
CA GLU A 374 -29.09 -20.09 4.33
C GLU A 374 -28.66 -19.13 5.44
N ASN A 375 -27.64 -19.52 6.18
CA ASN A 375 -27.11 -18.79 7.33
C ASN A 375 -25.74 -18.19 7.04
N ALA A 376 -25.31 -18.08 5.78
CA ALA A 376 -24.05 -17.51 5.37
C ALA A 376 -23.89 -16.10 5.94
N ARG A 377 -22.82 -15.88 6.69
CA ARG A 377 -22.46 -14.58 7.23
C ARG A 377 -20.95 -14.46 7.49
N THR A 378 -20.47 -13.22 7.55
CA THR A 378 -19.09 -12.95 7.97
C THR A 378 -18.91 -13.21 9.46
N ALA A 379 -17.68 -13.24 9.90
CA ALA A 379 -17.28 -13.60 11.25
C ALA A 379 -16.41 -12.53 11.90
N GLU A 380 -16.27 -12.59 13.22
CA GLU A 380 -15.27 -11.83 13.96
C GLU A 380 -13.87 -12.05 13.38
N PRO A 381 -13.05 -10.99 13.24
CA PRO A 381 -11.77 -11.09 12.57
C PRO A 381 -10.78 -11.99 13.33
N CYS A 382 -10.25 -12.97 12.61
CA CYS A 382 -9.29 -13.95 13.11
C CYS A 382 -8.18 -14.22 12.10
N ILE A 383 -6.95 -14.41 12.59
CA ILE A 383 -5.79 -14.83 11.81
C ILE A 383 -5.62 -16.35 11.93
N GLY A 384 -5.37 -17.01 10.81
CA GLY A 384 -5.10 -18.44 10.71
C GLY A 384 -3.61 -18.77 10.71
N ALA A 385 -3.31 -20.03 11.05
CA ALA A 385 -1.93 -20.51 11.15
C ALA A 385 -1.16 -20.48 9.80
N GLY A 386 -1.85 -20.49 8.67
CA GLY A 386 -1.23 -20.39 7.34
C GLY A 386 -0.42 -19.12 7.10
N ILE A 387 -0.60 -18.07 7.92
CA ILE A 387 0.19 -16.82 7.83
C ILE A 387 1.70 -17.05 7.95
N ILE A 388 2.13 -18.10 8.65
CA ILE A 388 3.55 -18.40 8.84
C ILE A 388 4.16 -19.21 7.69
N ALA A 389 3.35 -19.67 6.76
CA ALA A 389 3.75 -20.64 5.75
C ALA A 389 3.99 -20.05 4.37
N GLY A 390 3.49 -18.85 4.08
CA GLY A 390 3.48 -18.37 2.73
C GLY A 390 3.63 -16.87 2.59
N ASP A 391 4.77 -16.44 2.16
CA ASP A 391 4.93 -15.23 1.38
C ASP A 391 5.68 -15.59 0.09
N GLU A 392 6.00 -14.62 -0.74
CA GLU A 392 6.70 -14.83 -2.02
C GLU A 392 8.10 -15.40 -1.87
N GLU A 393 8.74 -15.12 -0.77
CA GLU A 393 10.11 -15.49 -0.44
C GLU A 393 10.18 -16.86 0.27
N GLY A 394 9.00 -17.45 0.54
CA GLY A 394 8.84 -18.68 1.28
C GLY A 394 8.45 -18.45 2.75
N ALA A 395 8.31 -19.54 3.49
CA ALA A 395 7.90 -19.46 4.89
C ALA A 395 8.94 -18.69 5.73
N PRO A 396 8.51 -17.67 6.51
CA PRO A 396 9.40 -16.98 7.45
C PRO A 396 9.92 -17.90 8.55
N VAL A 397 9.37 -19.10 8.64
CA VAL A 397 9.74 -20.12 9.60
C VAL A 397 9.97 -21.45 8.90
N ASP A 398 11.14 -22.05 9.15
CA ASP A 398 11.49 -23.39 8.63
C ASP A 398 10.40 -24.42 8.96
N ASN A 399 9.98 -25.19 7.96
CA ASN A 399 8.97 -26.24 8.03
C ASN A 399 7.49 -25.81 8.18
N ALA A 400 7.16 -24.53 8.17
CA ALA A 400 5.77 -24.10 8.06
C ALA A 400 5.17 -24.55 6.71
N ARG A 401 3.88 -24.88 6.70
CA ARG A 401 3.19 -25.36 5.51
C ARG A 401 1.86 -24.66 5.35
N GLU A 402 1.59 -24.21 4.13
CA GLU A 402 0.25 -23.78 3.72
C GLU A 402 -0.75 -24.95 3.72
N GLY A 403 -2.04 -24.62 3.77
CA GLY A 403 -3.11 -25.61 3.70
C GLY A 403 -3.39 -26.32 5.04
N ALA A 404 -2.92 -25.80 6.16
CA ALA A 404 -3.28 -26.32 7.48
C ALA A 404 -4.75 -26.00 7.78
N VAL A 405 -5.60 -27.04 7.86
CA VAL A 405 -7.03 -26.91 8.17
C VAL A 405 -7.38 -27.55 9.51
N LYS A 406 -8.26 -26.88 10.27
CA LYS A 406 -8.73 -27.38 11.57
C LYS A 406 -9.74 -28.52 11.41
N HIS A 407 -10.49 -28.51 10.31
CA HIS A 407 -11.52 -29.50 10.02
C HIS A 407 -11.44 -29.98 8.60
N THR A 408 -11.72 -31.27 8.41
CA THR A 408 -12.03 -31.85 7.11
C THR A 408 -13.51 -32.21 7.06
N PHE A 409 -14.06 -32.28 5.86
CA PHE A 409 -15.47 -32.61 5.63
C PHE A 409 -15.56 -33.89 4.81
N VAL A 410 -16.18 -34.92 5.35
CA VAL A 410 -16.29 -36.24 4.73
C VAL A 410 -17.74 -36.50 4.34
N GLN A 411 -17.98 -36.82 3.07
CA GLN A 411 -19.31 -37.16 2.59
C GLN A 411 -19.71 -38.56 3.05
N ASN A 412 -20.85 -38.66 3.68
CA ASN A 412 -21.46 -39.93 4.11
C ASN A 412 -22.14 -40.65 2.93
N LYS A 413 -22.44 -41.92 3.10
CA LYS A 413 -23.12 -42.72 2.09
C LYS A 413 -24.54 -42.26 1.76
N ASP A 414 -25.18 -41.53 2.67
CA ASP A 414 -26.53 -40.95 2.47
C ASP A 414 -26.47 -39.54 1.83
N GLY A 415 -25.29 -39.08 1.45
CA GLY A 415 -25.08 -37.76 0.82
C GLY A 415 -24.89 -36.60 1.81
N THR A 416 -25.04 -36.81 3.11
CA THR A 416 -24.74 -35.81 4.13
C THR A 416 -23.24 -35.66 4.34
N TRP A 417 -22.82 -34.58 4.98
CA TRP A 417 -21.40 -34.32 5.27
C TRP A 417 -21.15 -34.34 6.79
N THR A 418 -20.04 -34.95 7.19
CA THR A 418 -19.60 -34.98 8.58
C THR A 418 -18.34 -34.15 8.69
N LYS A 419 -18.37 -33.15 9.58
CA LYS A 419 -17.20 -32.34 9.98
C LYS A 419 -16.34 -33.20 10.89
N GLN A 420 -15.07 -33.40 10.53
CA GLN A 420 -14.09 -34.16 11.31
C GLN A 420 -12.96 -33.24 11.70
N LYS A 421 -12.68 -33.13 13.00
CA LYS A 421 -11.56 -32.34 13.51
C LYS A 421 -10.24 -33.04 13.16
N VAL A 422 -9.30 -32.30 12.61
CA VAL A 422 -7.93 -32.77 12.38
C VAL A 422 -7.23 -32.88 13.74
N ASP A 423 -6.40 -33.90 13.96
CA ASP A 423 -5.61 -34.02 15.20
C ASP A 423 -4.63 -32.83 15.23
N PHE A 424 -4.73 -32.04 16.27
CA PHE A 424 -3.88 -30.86 16.47
C PHE A 424 -2.38 -31.19 16.49
N ASN A 425 -2.02 -32.43 16.86
CA ASN A 425 -0.63 -32.90 16.82
C ASN A 425 -0.10 -33.16 15.39
N GLU A 426 -0.98 -33.20 14.40
CA GLU A 426 -0.60 -33.32 12.97
C GLU A 426 -0.30 -31.96 12.33
N ILE A 427 -0.66 -30.84 13.00
CA ILE A 427 -0.42 -29.48 12.53
C ILE A 427 0.93 -29.00 13.09
N ASP A 428 1.87 -28.70 12.21
CA ASP A 428 3.16 -28.13 12.64
C ASP A 428 2.98 -26.64 12.99
N LEU A 429 3.02 -26.32 14.26
CA LEU A 429 2.85 -24.97 14.81
C LEU A 429 4.16 -24.40 15.35
N SER A 430 5.29 -25.07 15.14
CA SER A 430 6.59 -24.67 15.71
C SER A 430 7.04 -23.26 15.34
N GLY A 431 6.53 -22.75 14.22
CA GLY A 431 6.78 -21.39 13.78
C GLY A 431 5.94 -20.32 14.46
N LEU A 432 4.71 -20.64 14.86
CA LEU A 432 3.81 -19.71 15.53
C LEU A 432 4.35 -19.25 16.89
N GLU A 433 5.03 -20.14 17.62
CA GLU A 433 5.63 -19.81 18.92
C GLU A 433 6.62 -18.65 18.79
N LYS A 434 7.47 -18.66 17.76
CA LYS A 434 8.44 -17.59 17.51
C LYS A 434 7.79 -16.28 17.07
N LEU A 435 6.77 -16.38 16.21
CA LEU A 435 6.05 -15.22 15.70
C LEU A 435 5.25 -14.51 16.79
N PHE A 436 4.66 -15.28 17.72
CA PHE A 436 3.79 -14.75 18.77
C PHE A 436 4.40 -14.84 20.18
N ASP A 437 5.74 -14.85 20.33
CA ASP A 437 6.42 -15.14 21.60
C ASP A 437 5.78 -14.48 22.83
N PRO A 438 5.52 -13.18 22.94
CA PRO A 438 4.85 -12.65 24.13
C PRO A 438 3.37 -13.05 24.23
N LEU A 439 2.72 -13.39 23.11
CA LEU A 439 1.30 -13.75 23.01
C LEU A 439 1.06 -15.26 22.91
N TRP A 440 2.13 -16.07 22.90
CA TRP A 440 2.02 -17.52 22.69
C TRP A 440 1.09 -18.24 23.66
N PRO A 441 1.08 -17.95 24.97
CA PRO A 441 0.14 -18.59 25.89
C PRO A 441 -1.34 -18.31 25.52
N TYR A 442 -1.60 -17.14 24.94
CA TYR A 442 -2.93 -16.76 24.47
C TYR A 442 -3.25 -17.41 23.11
N ALA A 443 -2.32 -17.39 22.17
CA ALA A 443 -2.45 -18.11 20.91
C ALA A 443 -2.77 -19.60 21.16
N MET A 444 -2.08 -20.25 22.09
CA MET A 444 -2.34 -21.63 22.49
C MET A 444 -3.72 -21.85 23.12
N LYS A 445 -4.26 -20.86 23.86
CA LYS A 445 -5.64 -20.93 24.37
C LYS A 445 -6.65 -20.88 23.23
N ILE A 446 -6.46 -19.98 22.25
CA ILE A 446 -7.31 -19.85 21.07
C ILE A 446 -7.22 -21.09 20.16
N LEU A 447 -6.02 -21.56 19.87
CA LEU A 447 -5.79 -22.75 19.03
C LEU A 447 -6.51 -24.01 19.57
N LYS A 448 -6.58 -24.15 20.91
CA LYS A 448 -7.26 -25.26 21.57
C LYS A 448 -8.76 -25.02 21.78
N SER A 449 -9.25 -23.83 21.56
CA SER A 449 -10.67 -23.48 21.66
C SER A 449 -11.43 -23.87 20.42
N ASP A 450 -12.69 -24.30 20.58
CA ASP A 450 -13.64 -24.52 19.50
C ASP A 450 -14.56 -23.29 19.30
N GLU A 451 -14.26 -22.18 19.96
CA GLU A 451 -15.11 -20.97 20.01
C GLU A 451 -15.34 -20.34 18.64
N PHE A 452 -14.35 -20.44 17.75
CA PHE A 452 -14.39 -19.85 16.40
C PHE A 452 -14.65 -20.89 15.28
N ASP A 453 -14.88 -22.16 15.64
CA ASP A 453 -14.96 -23.26 14.67
C ASP A 453 -16.17 -23.20 13.75
N GLU A 454 -17.28 -22.61 14.19
CA GLU A 454 -18.48 -22.45 13.35
C GLU A 454 -18.34 -21.26 12.41
N ASP A 455 -17.76 -20.18 12.89
CA ASP A 455 -17.64 -18.91 12.17
C ASP A 455 -16.47 -18.93 11.16
N GLN A 456 -15.32 -19.53 11.54
CA GLN A 456 -14.07 -19.58 10.78
C GLN A 456 -13.84 -20.93 10.05
N MET A 457 -14.73 -21.88 10.21
CA MET A 457 -14.82 -23.17 9.50
C MET A 457 -13.50 -23.95 9.38
N GLU A 458 -12.82 -23.90 8.23
CA GLU A 458 -11.58 -24.64 7.97
C GLU A 458 -10.37 -24.03 8.67
N LYS A 459 -10.42 -22.74 9.01
CA LYS A 459 -9.27 -22.01 9.51
C LYS A 459 -8.76 -22.52 10.85
N VAL A 460 -7.47 -22.76 10.95
CA VAL A 460 -6.76 -22.96 12.22
C VAL A 460 -6.53 -21.58 12.84
N VAL A 461 -7.49 -21.10 13.62
CA VAL A 461 -7.39 -19.79 14.26
C VAL A 461 -6.27 -19.77 15.27
N CYS A 462 -5.26 -18.95 15.06
CA CYS A 462 -4.14 -18.77 16.01
C CYS A 462 -4.22 -17.43 16.78
N LEU A 463 -4.91 -16.44 16.24
CA LEU A 463 -5.12 -15.14 16.89
C LEU A 463 -6.51 -14.60 16.55
N ALA A 464 -7.35 -14.36 17.55
CA ALA A 464 -8.60 -13.63 17.42
C ALA A 464 -8.32 -12.14 17.68
N VAL A 465 -8.56 -11.30 16.67
CA VAL A 465 -8.10 -9.90 16.68
C VAL A 465 -9.22 -8.88 16.87
N GLY A 466 -10.49 -9.30 16.72
CA GLY A 466 -11.68 -8.48 16.91
C GLY A 466 -12.17 -8.36 18.34
N HIS A 467 -13.45 -8.01 18.50
CA HIS A 467 -14.08 -7.76 19.79
C HIS A 467 -14.14 -8.99 20.70
N ARG A 468 -14.30 -10.20 20.14
CA ARG A 468 -14.31 -11.45 20.90
C ARG A 468 -12.91 -11.90 21.35
N GLY A 469 -11.84 -11.42 20.68
CA GLY A 469 -10.44 -11.71 21.02
C GLY A 469 -9.87 -10.90 22.20
N TRP A 470 -10.62 -10.19 22.89
CA TRP A 470 -10.35 -9.02 23.71
C TRP A 470 -9.74 -9.20 25.09
N GLU A 471 -9.65 -10.42 25.58
CA GLU A 471 -9.28 -10.68 26.99
C GLU A 471 -7.84 -10.27 27.36
N LEU A 472 -6.96 -10.08 26.38
CA LEU A 472 -5.54 -9.77 26.62
C LEU A 472 -5.23 -8.28 26.82
N THR A 473 -5.83 -7.42 26.02
CA THR A 473 -5.45 -6.00 25.93
C THR A 473 -6.53 -5.06 26.46
N GLY A 474 -7.71 -5.60 26.79
CA GLY A 474 -8.88 -4.78 27.14
C GLY A 474 -9.43 -3.96 25.96
N LYS A 475 -8.96 -4.21 24.72
CA LYS A 475 -9.42 -3.57 23.46
C LYS A 475 -9.16 -4.53 22.30
N PRO A 476 -9.95 -4.50 21.21
CA PRO A 476 -9.63 -5.27 20.02
C PRO A 476 -8.25 -4.88 19.48
N LEU A 477 -7.52 -5.85 18.95
CA LEU A 477 -6.26 -5.61 18.26
C LEU A 477 -6.50 -4.91 16.92
N MET A 478 -7.69 -5.11 16.34
CA MET A 478 -8.18 -4.48 15.14
C MET A 478 -9.70 -4.27 15.23
N GLU A 479 -10.19 -3.16 14.72
CA GLU A 479 -11.64 -2.89 14.62
C GLU A 479 -12.18 -3.44 13.28
N PRO A 480 -13.37 -4.08 13.27
CA PRO A 480 -13.94 -4.68 12.05
C PRO A 480 -14.60 -3.65 11.11
N GLU A 481 -14.66 -2.39 11.51
CA GLU A 481 -15.26 -1.31 10.75
C GLU A 481 -14.38 -0.95 9.56
N THR A 482 -14.96 -1.05 8.38
CA THR A 482 -14.23 -1.00 7.11
C THR A 482 -14.80 0.07 6.20
N PRO A 483 -13.98 1.02 5.68
CA PRO A 483 -14.43 2.03 4.74
C PRO A 483 -14.47 1.47 3.32
N LEU A 484 -15.62 1.59 2.66
CA LEU A 484 -15.81 1.32 1.24
C LEU A 484 -16.14 2.60 0.50
N GLN A 485 -15.66 2.75 -0.74
CA GLN A 485 -15.90 3.95 -1.53
C GLN A 485 -16.04 3.64 -3.01
N ILE A 486 -16.91 4.36 -3.71
CA ILE A 486 -17.02 4.30 -5.16
C ILE A 486 -16.83 5.72 -5.72
N PHE A 487 -15.85 5.90 -6.59
CA PHE A 487 -15.74 7.07 -7.45
C PHE A 487 -16.21 6.73 -8.86
N ARG A 488 -17.09 7.54 -9.38
CA ARG A 488 -17.43 7.52 -10.79
C ARG A 488 -16.86 8.76 -11.48
N ILE A 489 -16.12 8.54 -12.54
CA ILE A 489 -15.55 9.57 -13.41
C ILE A 489 -15.94 9.22 -14.86
N GLY A 490 -17.00 9.87 -15.37
CA GLY A 490 -17.56 9.54 -16.66
C GLY A 490 -18.07 8.09 -16.75
N GLU A 491 -17.45 7.32 -17.63
CA GLU A 491 -17.74 5.93 -17.92
C GLU A 491 -16.91 4.93 -17.09
N VAL A 492 -16.02 5.40 -16.21
CA VAL A 492 -15.24 4.53 -15.31
C VAL A 492 -15.72 4.66 -13.88
N ALA A 493 -15.65 3.57 -13.12
CA ALA A 493 -15.81 3.58 -11.68
C ALA A 493 -14.62 2.91 -10.99
N LEU A 494 -14.11 3.57 -9.93
CA LEU A 494 -13.09 3.04 -9.04
C LEU A 494 -13.79 2.53 -7.78
N LEU A 495 -13.56 1.25 -7.43
CA LEU A 495 -14.10 0.60 -6.23
C LEU A 495 -12.99 0.54 -5.18
N ALA A 496 -13.03 1.41 -4.20
CA ALA A 496 -12.07 1.42 -3.12
C ALA A 496 -12.47 0.46 -2.00
N CYS A 497 -11.52 -0.38 -1.62
CA CYS A 497 -11.61 -1.25 -0.45
C CYS A 497 -10.22 -1.37 0.22
N PRO A 498 -10.17 -1.61 1.55
CA PRO A 498 -8.92 -1.71 2.29
C PRO A 498 -8.38 -3.15 2.35
N PHE A 499 -8.58 -3.92 1.30
CA PHE A 499 -8.21 -5.34 1.26
C PHE A 499 -7.24 -5.63 0.12
N GLU A 500 -6.52 -6.74 0.29
CA GLU A 500 -5.76 -7.42 -0.75
C GLU A 500 -6.67 -8.47 -1.43
N LEU A 501 -7.30 -8.09 -2.54
CA LEU A 501 -8.17 -9.02 -3.26
C LEU A 501 -7.34 -10.02 -4.04
N THR A 502 -7.68 -11.32 -3.95
CA THR A 502 -7.15 -12.30 -4.91
C THR A 502 -7.70 -12.01 -6.32
N THR A 503 -6.99 -12.46 -7.33
CA THR A 503 -7.37 -12.28 -8.74
C THR A 503 -8.82 -12.68 -9.00
N GLU A 504 -9.26 -13.84 -8.48
CA GLU A 504 -10.61 -14.34 -8.73
C GLU A 504 -11.66 -13.59 -7.90
N GLN A 505 -11.36 -13.23 -6.63
CA GLN A 505 -12.27 -12.44 -5.81
C GLN A 505 -12.50 -11.06 -6.42
N GLY A 506 -11.44 -10.41 -6.85
CA GLY A 506 -11.53 -9.10 -7.50
C GLY A 506 -12.34 -9.16 -8.80
N ARG A 507 -12.12 -10.18 -9.63
CA ARG A 507 -12.88 -10.43 -10.86
C ARG A 507 -14.37 -10.57 -10.56
N ARG A 508 -14.76 -11.42 -9.59
CA ARG A 508 -16.17 -11.62 -9.20
C ARG A 508 -16.83 -10.31 -8.73
N THR A 509 -16.11 -9.52 -7.93
CA THR A 509 -16.61 -8.23 -7.45
C THR A 509 -16.84 -7.26 -8.62
N LYS A 510 -15.85 -7.12 -9.53
CA LYS A 510 -15.99 -6.28 -10.74
C LYS A 510 -17.16 -6.71 -11.59
N ASP A 511 -17.33 -8.00 -11.85
CA ASP A 511 -18.39 -8.55 -12.69
C ASP A 511 -19.80 -8.23 -12.18
N VAL A 512 -20.01 -8.26 -10.86
CA VAL A 512 -21.30 -7.95 -10.24
C VAL A 512 -21.55 -6.44 -10.27
N VAL A 513 -20.60 -5.66 -9.80
CA VAL A 513 -20.74 -4.19 -9.66
C VAL A 513 -20.83 -3.51 -11.03
N GLN A 514 -20.07 -4.00 -12.04
CA GLN A 514 -20.16 -3.53 -13.43
C GLN A 514 -21.57 -3.65 -13.99
N LYS A 515 -22.25 -4.79 -13.78
CA LYS A 515 -23.64 -5.01 -14.23
C LYS A 515 -24.61 -4.00 -13.62
N THR A 516 -24.39 -3.63 -12.38
CA THR A 516 -25.20 -2.62 -11.69
C THR A 516 -24.91 -1.21 -12.20
N LEU A 517 -23.65 -0.82 -12.25
CA LEU A 517 -23.23 0.53 -12.66
C LEU A 517 -23.42 0.79 -14.17
N ALA A 518 -23.49 -0.26 -15.00
CA ALA A 518 -23.83 -0.13 -16.42
C ALA A 518 -25.19 0.56 -16.64
N LYS A 519 -26.15 0.41 -15.70
CA LYS A 519 -27.43 1.10 -15.70
C LYS A 519 -27.29 2.63 -15.60
N ALA A 520 -26.17 3.11 -15.04
CA ALA A 520 -25.82 4.51 -14.97
C ALA A 520 -24.85 4.95 -16.08
N GLY A 521 -24.48 4.06 -17.02
CA GLY A 521 -23.61 4.36 -18.15
C GLY A 521 -22.12 4.12 -17.88
N VAL A 522 -21.75 3.48 -16.76
CA VAL A 522 -20.37 3.04 -16.51
C VAL A 522 -20.06 1.87 -17.45
N LYS A 523 -18.91 1.94 -18.12
CA LYS A 523 -18.44 0.94 -19.10
C LYS A 523 -17.27 0.12 -18.58
N HIS A 524 -16.56 0.61 -17.59
CA HIS A 524 -15.39 -0.03 -17.02
C HIS A 524 -15.31 0.18 -15.52
N VAL A 525 -15.01 -0.88 -14.78
CA VAL A 525 -14.87 -0.86 -13.33
C VAL A 525 -13.47 -1.34 -12.97
N VAL A 526 -12.83 -0.65 -12.06
CA VAL A 526 -11.50 -0.93 -11.54
C VAL A 526 -11.57 -1.09 -10.03
N ASN A 527 -11.00 -2.14 -9.47
CA ASN A 527 -10.80 -2.24 -8.03
C ASN A 527 -9.59 -1.39 -7.63
N ALA A 528 -9.81 -0.42 -6.75
CA ALA A 528 -8.76 0.39 -6.12
C ALA A 528 -8.51 -0.18 -4.71
N THR A 529 -7.71 -1.21 -4.65
CA THR A 529 -7.37 -1.93 -3.42
C THR A 529 -6.44 -1.10 -2.51
N TYR A 530 -6.19 -1.54 -1.29
CA TYR A 530 -5.36 -0.84 -0.29
C TYR A 530 -5.79 0.60 -0.02
N SER A 531 -7.10 0.88 -0.09
CA SER A 531 -7.62 2.24 -0.06
C SER A 531 -8.27 2.60 1.28
N ASN A 532 -7.93 3.78 1.80
CA ASN A 532 -8.53 4.44 2.97
C ASN A 532 -8.33 3.77 4.33
N ALA A 533 -7.92 2.51 4.38
CA ALA A 533 -7.53 1.71 5.54
C ALA A 533 -6.81 0.44 5.03
N TYR A 534 -6.46 -0.47 5.95
CA TYR A 534 -5.92 -1.78 5.59
C TYR A 534 -6.50 -2.87 6.50
N SER A 535 -7.03 -3.92 5.90
CA SER A 535 -7.75 -5.01 6.61
C SER A 535 -7.40 -6.40 6.08
N GLN A 536 -6.15 -6.61 5.69
CA GLN A 536 -5.62 -7.90 5.22
C GLN A 536 -6.28 -8.40 3.91
N TYR A 537 -6.23 -9.69 3.68
CA TYR A 537 -6.68 -10.33 2.45
C TYR A 537 -8.19 -10.50 2.38
N MET A 538 -8.68 -10.65 1.15
CA MET A 538 -10.05 -10.99 0.84
C MET A 538 -10.06 -12.00 -0.29
N VAL A 539 -10.52 -13.21 -0.03
CA VAL A 539 -10.46 -14.35 -0.93
C VAL A 539 -11.86 -14.88 -1.30
N THR A 540 -11.93 -15.77 -2.28
CA THR A 540 -13.18 -16.48 -2.57
C THR A 540 -13.47 -17.56 -1.51
N ARG A 541 -14.71 -18.05 -1.47
CA ARG A 541 -15.08 -19.17 -0.58
C ARG A 541 -14.25 -20.43 -0.84
N GLU A 542 -13.96 -20.70 -2.11
CA GLU A 542 -13.18 -21.85 -2.52
C GLU A 542 -11.71 -21.71 -2.11
N GLU A 543 -11.11 -20.52 -2.30
CA GLU A 543 -9.74 -20.22 -1.86
C GLU A 543 -9.62 -20.23 -0.33
N PHE A 544 -10.66 -19.75 0.38
CA PHE A 544 -10.69 -19.83 1.84
C PHE A 544 -10.62 -21.27 2.34
N ALA A 545 -11.30 -22.21 1.67
CA ALA A 545 -11.29 -23.62 2.07
C ALA A 545 -9.90 -24.28 2.00
N GLU A 546 -9.02 -23.77 1.13
CA GLU A 546 -7.67 -24.29 0.95
C GLU A 546 -6.71 -23.83 2.06
N GLN A 547 -7.03 -22.75 2.78
CA GLN A 547 -6.24 -22.19 3.89
C GLN A 547 -4.74 -21.97 3.54
N HIS A 548 -4.47 -21.56 2.31
CA HIS A 548 -3.18 -21.01 1.93
C HIS A 548 -2.97 -19.66 2.62
N TYR A 549 -1.87 -18.96 2.32
CA TYR A 549 -1.50 -17.71 2.99
C TYR A 549 -2.64 -16.67 2.97
N GLU A 550 -3.23 -16.40 1.81
CA GLU A 550 -4.30 -15.43 1.65
C GLU A 550 -5.59 -15.86 2.38
N GLY A 551 -5.96 -17.16 2.32
CA GLY A 551 -7.13 -17.70 3.02
C GLY A 551 -6.97 -17.67 4.54
N ALA A 552 -5.75 -17.93 5.03
CA ALA A 552 -5.44 -17.87 6.47
C ALA A 552 -5.46 -16.43 7.00
N THR A 553 -5.13 -15.44 6.17
CA THR A 553 -5.11 -14.02 6.51
C THR A 553 -6.37 -13.25 6.12
N ASP A 554 -7.33 -13.86 5.42
CA ASP A 554 -8.70 -13.32 5.28
C ASP A 554 -9.39 -13.33 6.64
N LEU A 555 -9.57 -12.18 7.26
CA LEU A 555 -9.94 -12.05 8.66
C LEU A 555 -11.38 -12.48 8.95
N PHE A 556 -12.31 -12.23 8.02
CA PHE A 556 -13.75 -12.20 8.29
C PHE A 556 -14.48 -13.51 7.92
N GLY A 557 -13.73 -14.60 7.75
CA GLY A 557 -14.27 -15.92 7.55
C GLY A 557 -14.68 -16.24 6.10
N PRO A 558 -15.29 -17.42 5.87
CA PRO A 558 -15.45 -18.00 4.54
C PRO A 558 -16.35 -17.21 3.57
N TRP A 559 -17.15 -16.27 4.10
CA TRP A 559 -18.12 -15.50 3.30
C TRP A 559 -17.73 -14.03 3.08
N SER A 560 -16.55 -13.67 3.49
CA SER A 560 -16.02 -12.29 3.44
C SER A 560 -16.01 -11.73 2.01
N GLY A 561 -15.53 -12.45 1.03
CA GLY A 561 -15.50 -12.02 -0.37
C GLY A 561 -16.90 -11.79 -0.97
N ALA A 562 -17.86 -12.66 -0.64
CA ALA A 562 -19.25 -12.48 -1.07
C ALA A 562 -19.91 -11.28 -0.36
N ALA A 563 -19.58 -11.04 0.91
CA ALA A 563 -20.05 -9.88 1.67
C ALA A 563 -19.49 -8.57 1.09
N LEU A 564 -18.21 -8.51 0.75
CA LEU A 564 -17.60 -7.34 0.08
C LEU A 564 -18.33 -7.03 -1.24
N THR A 565 -18.54 -8.05 -2.05
CA THR A 565 -19.27 -7.92 -3.33
C THR A 565 -20.69 -7.41 -3.11
N GLN A 566 -21.39 -7.91 -2.09
CA GLN A 566 -22.72 -7.46 -1.70
C GLN A 566 -22.74 -5.99 -1.31
N GLU A 567 -21.83 -5.56 -0.46
CA GLU A 567 -21.80 -4.18 0.05
C GLU A 567 -21.44 -3.18 -1.06
N LEU A 568 -20.46 -3.49 -1.91
CA LEU A 568 -20.13 -2.66 -3.07
C LEU A 568 -21.27 -2.60 -4.09
N ASP A 569 -21.97 -3.72 -4.35
CA ASP A 569 -23.17 -3.72 -5.21
C ASP A 569 -24.33 -2.93 -4.59
N ARG A 570 -24.52 -2.98 -3.26
CA ARG A 570 -25.47 -2.13 -2.53
C ARG A 570 -25.16 -0.64 -2.78
N MET A 571 -23.89 -0.25 -2.60
CA MET A 571 -23.44 1.12 -2.84
C MET A 571 -23.62 1.54 -4.30
N ALA A 572 -23.31 0.66 -5.23
CA ALA A 572 -23.52 0.87 -6.66
C ALA A 572 -25.01 1.07 -7.00
N ASN A 573 -25.89 0.25 -6.42
CA ASN A 573 -27.36 0.41 -6.59
C ASN A 573 -27.87 1.74 -6.00
N ASP A 574 -27.33 2.18 -4.87
CA ASP A 574 -27.66 3.48 -4.31
C ASP A 574 -27.18 4.61 -5.23
N MET A 575 -25.95 4.52 -5.76
CA MET A 575 -25.42 5.50 -6.72
C MET A 575 -26.28 5.57 -7.99
N VAL A 576 -26.72 4.44 -8.54
CA VAL A 576 -27.63 4.40 -9.71
C VAL A 576 -28.96 5.11 -9.41
N LYS A 577 -29.45 5.02 -8.17
CA LYS A 577 -30.69 5.68 -7.71
C LYS A 577 -30.49 7.13 -7.26
N GLY A 578 -29.26 7.66 -7.35
CA GLY A 578 -28.91 8.99 -6.88
C GLY A 578 -28.96 9.14 -5.35
N LYS A 579 -28.67 8.07 -4.61
CA LYS A 579 -28.68 8.03 -3.14
C LYS A 579 -27.27 7.90 -2.60
N VAL A 580 -27.04 8.45 -1.40
CA VAL A 580 -25.86 8.18 -0.59
C VAL A 580 -26.12 6.92 0.23
N SER A 581 -25.15 6.01 0.26
CA SER A 581 -25.23 4.79 1.04
C SER A 581 -25.14 5.08 2.53
N LYS A 582 -25.92 4.33 3.30
CA LYS A 582 -25.91 4.45 4.76
C LYS A 582 -24.74 3.62 5.31
N SER A 583 -23.90 4.23 6.12
CA SER A 583 -22.91 3.53 6.95
C SER A 583 -23.61 2.74 8.06
N THR A 584 -23.10 1.54 8.34
CA THR A 584 -23.56 0.72 9.46
C THR A 584 -22.69 0.89 10.70
N ALA A 585 -21.50 1.48 10.52
CA ALA A 585 -20.50 1.69 11.56
C ALA A 585 -19.81 3.06 11.40
N SER A 586 -18.82 3.34 12.26
CA SER A 586 -18.02 4.56 12.23
C SER A 586 -16.55 4.21 12.42
N LEU A 587 -15.68 4.78 11.61
CA LEU A 587 -14.23 4.64 11.81
C LEU A 587 -13.75 5.49 12.99
N ARG A 588 -12.67 5.07 13.59
CA ARG A 588 -11.88 5.88 14.49
C ARG A 588 -11.25 7.04 13.71
N THR A 589 -11.42 8.25 14.20
CA THR A 589 -10.91 9.50 13.58
C THR A 589 -9.87 10.21 14.44
N GLU A 590 -9.63 9.70 15.64
CA GLU A 590 -8.70 10.28 16.60
C GLU A 590 -7.75 9.22 17.13
N GLN A 591 -6.52 9.64 17.38
CA GLN A 591 -5.49 8.80 17.96
C GLN A 591 -5.93 8.26 19.33
N PRO A 592 -5.77 6.96 19.61
CA PRO A 592 -6.08 6.39 20.92
C PRO A 592 -5.22 7.02 22.02
N ALA A 593 -5.79 7.19 23.21
CA ALA A 593 -5.07 7.75 24.37
C ALA A 593 -3.91 6.88 24.87
N ALA A 594 -3.89 5.60 24.50
CA ALA A 594 -2.82 4.66 24.86
C ALA A 594 -2.38 3.92 23.59
N LEU A 595 -1.31 4.41 22.98
CA LEU A 595 -0.55 3.73 21.93
C LEU A 595 0.76 3.21 22.53
N LEU A 596 1.18 2.05 22.04
CA LEU A 596 2.57 1.63 22.22
C LEU A 596 3.38 2.34 21.15
N TYR A 597 4.40 3.08 21.55
CA TYR A 597 5.31 3.74 20.63
C TYR A 597 6.52 2.85 20.34
N THR A 598 7.06 2.93 19.14
CA THR A 598 8.35 2.30 18.83
C THR A 598 9.41 2.84 19.80
N TYR A 599 10.43 2.03 20.06
CA TYR A 599 11.58 2.51 20.88
C TYR A 599 12.19 3.77 20.25
N ALA A 600 12.27 3.85 18.94
CA ALA A 600 12.80 4.99 18.22
C ALA A 600 11.92 6.25 18.38
N ALA A 601 10.58 6.10 18.35
CA ALA A 601 9.64 7.21 18.55
C ALA A 601 9.56 7.65 20.02
N ALA A 602 9.76 6.73 20.98
CA ALA A 602 9.73 7.04 22.41
C ALA A 602 10.96 7.82 22.90
N VAL A 603 12.03 7.85 22.12
CA VAL A 603 13.30 8.50 22.49
C VAL A 603 13.57 9.65 21.53
N PRO A 604 13.68 10.90 22.01
CA PRO A 604 14.03 12.03 21.14
C PRO A 604 15.33 11.76 20.39
N THR A 605 15.39 12.19 19.12
CA THR A 605 16.60 12.10 18.30
C THR A 605 17.83 12.55 19.08
N PRO A 606 18.84 11.70 19.30
CA PRO A 606 20.00 12.04 20.13
C PRO A 606 20.87 13.11 19.47
N VAL A 607 21.67 13.80 20.31
CA VAL A 607 22.68 14.74 19.84
C VAL A 607 23.81 13.98 19.13
N ASP A 608 24.23 14.47 17.96
CA ASP A 608 25.34 13.91 17.20
C ASP A 608 26.70 14.33 17.82
N VAL A 609 27.49 13.34 18.23
CA VAL A 609 28.78 13.57 18.91
C VAL A 609 29.99 13.38 17.98
N ASN A 610 29.78 13.03 16.70
CA ASN A 610 30.82 12.77 15.69
C ASN A 610 31.15 14.04 14.86
N ASP A 611 32.20 13.93 14.02
CA ASP A 611 32.58 14.95 13.04
C ASP A 611 31.77 14.78 11.75
N SER A 612 30.43 14.90 11.82
CA SER A 612 29.54 14.67 10.68
C SER A 612 29.98 15.45 9.44
N GLY A 613 30.02 14.79 8.29
CA GLY A 613 30.54 15.31 7.01
C GLY A 613 32.02 14.98 6.74
N LYS A 614 32.76 14.50 7.74
CA LYS A 614 34.15 14.09 7.56
C LYS A 614 34.27 12.84 6.70
N LEU A 615 35.13 12.88 5.69
CA LEU A 615 35.43 11.72 4.84
C LEU A 615 36.21 10.67 5.65
N VAL A 616 35.74 9.43 5.65
CA VAL A 616 36.33 8.27 6.35
C VAL A 616 37.07 7.38 5.36
N GLU A 617 36.37 7.00 4.26
CA GLU A 617 36.97 6.23 3.20
C GLU A 617 36.72 6.95 1.87
N ASP A 618 37.79 7.19 1.12
CA ASP A 618 37.71 7.95 -0.13
C ASP A 618 37.56 7.00 -1.33
N VAL A 619 37.07 7.56 -2.41
CA VAL A 619 36.96 6.88 -3.71
C VAL A 619 38.33 6.55 -4.29
N LYS A 620 38.44 5.54 -5.15
CA LYS A 620 39.60 5.29 -6.01
C LYS A 620 39.77 6.42 -7.02
N SER A 621 40.97 6.61 -7.54
CA SER A 621 41.23 7.66 -8.57
C SER A 621 40.53 7.40 -9.90
N SER A 622 40.15 6.14 -10.18
CA SER A 622 39.43 5.77 -11.42
C SER A 622 38.58 4.52 -11.25
N TYR A 623 37.52 4.46 -12.05
CA TYR A 623 36.58 3.33 -12.15
C TYR A 623 36.26 3.03 -13.61
N LYS A 624 35.91 1.80 -13.90
CA LYS A 624 35.31 1.41 -15.16
C LYS A 624 33.79 1.60 -15.07
N ARG A 625 33.15 1.94 -16.17
CA ARG A 625 31.69 1.98 -16.25
C ARG A 625 31.10 0.62 -15.91
N GLY A 626 30.08 0.57 -15.06
CA GLY A 626 29.48 -0.64 -14.49
C GLY A 626 29.96 -0.97 -13.07
N GLU A 627 31.06 -0.38 -12.61
CA GLU A 627 31.49 -0.53 -11.21
C GLU A 627 30.68 0.39 -10.28
N THR A 628 30.47 -0.04 -9.04
CA THR A 628 29.91 0.80 -7.97
C THR A 628 31.01 1.69 -7.39
N VAL A 629 30.70 2.98 -7.28
CA VAL A 629 31.56 3.97 -6.61
C VAL A 629 31.03 4.21 -5.21
N THR A 630 31.84 4.05 -4.20
CA THR A 630 31.48 4.26 -2.78
C THR A 630 32.44 5.25 -2.13
N ALA A 631 31.89 6.19 -1.38
CA ALA A 631 32.61 7.01 -0.40
C ALA A 631 31.93 6.88 0.96
N VAL A 632 32.71 6.84 2.04
CA VAL A 632 32.20 6.71 3.41
C VAL A 632 32.47 7.99 4.19
N PHE A 633 31.43 8.51 4.85
CA PHE A 633 31.52 9.71 5.67
C PHE A 633 31.04 9.44 7.09
N GLU A 634 31.60 10.18 8.07
CA GLU A 634 30.92 10.36 9.34
C GLU A 634 29.59 11.08 9.07
N ALA A 635 28.48 10.56 9.57
CA ALA A 635 27.14 11.05 9.25
C ALA A 635 26.43 11.63 10.45
N ALA A 636 25.54 12.58 10.23
CA ALA A 636 24.53 13.01 11.18
C ALA A 636 23.42 11.94 11.28
N ASN A 637 22.68 11.92 12.37
CA ASN A 637 21.49 11.07 12.50
C ASN A 637 20.44 11.46 11.45
N PRO A 638 20.02 10.55 10.54
CA PRO A 638 19.09 10.90 9.48
C PRO A 638 17.70 11.29 10.01
N ARG A 639 17.28 10.89 11.22
CA ARG A 639 16.01 11.30 11.84
C ARG A 639 15.94 12.83 12.09
N SER A 640 17.06 13.53 12.25
CA SER A 640 17.08 15.00 12.36
C SER A 640 16.41 15.70 11.17
N ILE A 641 16.37 15.07 10.02
CA ILE A 641 15.70 15.60 8.82
C ILE A 641 14.17 15.51 8.98
N SER A 642 13.66 14.40 9.47
CA SER A 642 12.22 14.21 9.74
C SER A 642 11.76 15.20 10.83
N ASP A 643 12.47 15.31 11.94
CA ASP A 643 12.21 16.30 13.01
C ASP A 643 12.00 17.71 12.43
N LEU A 644 12.91 18.13 11.56
CA LEU A 644 12.90 19.49 11.00
C LEU A 644 11.85 19.69 9.90
N ARG A 645 11.53 18.64 9.14
CA ARG A 645 10.41 18.68 8.18
C ARG A 645 9.08 18.87 8.90
N ILE A 646 8.84 18.11 9.96
CA ILE A 646 7.65 18.22 10.81
C ILE A 646 7.56 19.61 11.45
N ALA A 647 8.70 20.15 11.89
CA ALA A 647 8.78 21.50 12.42
C ALA A 647 8.64 22.61 11.35
N GLY A 648 8.54 22.29 10.07
CA GLY A 648 8.45 23.23 8.96
C GLY A 648 9.72 24.07 8.74
N ASN A 649 10.90 23.57 9.15
CA ASN A 649 12.15 24.29 9.08
C ASN A 649 12.81 24.19 7.68
N LYS A 650 12.25 24.93 6.71
CA LYS A 650 12.74 24.96 5.33
C LYS A 650 14.14 25.61 5.17
N ASP A 651 14.60 26.38 6.15
CA ASP A 651 15.96 26.94 6.14
C ASP A 651 17.02 25.84 6.29
N LEU A 652 16.77 24.84 7.11
CA LEU A 652 17.67 23.70 7.30
C LEU A 652 17.36 22.53 6.35
N VAL A 653 16.09 22.23 6.13
CA VAL A 653 15.64 21.16 5.24
C VAL A 653 14.72 21.75 4.16
N PRO A 654 15.27 22.23 3.03
CA PRO A 654 14.49 22.77 1.93
C PRO A 654 13.72 21.64 1.21
N ASP A 655 12.64 21.96 0.51
CA ASP A 655 11.78 20.99 -0.17
C ASP A 655 12.55 20.09 -1.17
N ASN A 656 13.66 20.58 -1.72
CA ASN A 656 14.54 19.83 -2.63
C ASN A 656 15.82 19.30 -1.94
N TYR A 657 15.74 19.01 -0.64
CA TYR A 657 16.87 18.39 0.08
C TYR A 657 17.23 17.01 -0.52
N THR A 658 18.47 16.59 -0.32
CA THR A 658 18.94 15.27 -0.78
C THR A 658 20.06 14.77 0.14
N TYR A 659 20.03 13.47 0.48
CA TYR A 659 21.08 12.86 1.30
C TYR A 659 22.42 12.73 0.57
N MET A 660 22.39 12.68 -0.77
CA MET A 660 23.59 12.55 -1.58
C MET A 660 23.47 13.21 -2.96
N LYS A 661 24.63 13.56 -3.53
CA LYS A 661 24.73 14.03 -4.91
C LYS A 661 25.91 13.36 -5.61
N VAL A 662 25.70 13.03 -6.87
CA VAL A 662 26.77 12.72 -7.82
C VAL A 662 27.01 13.99 -8.64
N GLN A 663 28.24 14.50 -8.61
CA GLN A 663 28.60 15.68 -9.34
C GLN A 663 29.63 15.37 -10.43
N LYS A 664 29.40 15.89 -11.64
CA LYS A 664 30.31 15.78 -12.80
C LYS A 664 30.99 17.12 -13.03
N LEU A 665 32.28 17.08 -13.33
CA LEU A 665 33.04 18.26 -13.74
C LEU A 665 32.74 18.58 -15.23
N VAL A 666 32.08 19.71 -15.47
CA VAL A 666 31.71 20.18 -16.83
C VAL A 666 32.18 21.61 -16.98
N ASN A 667 33.07 21.84 -17.95
CA ASN A 667 33.66 23.18 -18.21
C ASN A 667 34.24 23.85 -16.95
N GLY A 668 34.98 23.07 -16.17
CA GLY A 668 35.61 23.57 -14.92
C GLY A 668 34.66 23.78 -13.74
N LYS A 669 33.39 23.46 -13.84
CA LYS A 669 32.38 23.60 -12.77
C LYS A 669 31.75 22.26 -12.44
N TRP A 670 31.54 22.02 -11.14
CA TRP A 670 30.82 20.85 -10.65
C TRP A 670 29.32 21.02 -10.91
N LYS A 671 28.69 20.08 -11.61
CA LYS A 671 27.24 20.02 -11.85
C LYS A 671 26.69 18.73 -11.25
N THR A 672 25.60 18.83 -10.49
CA THR A 672 24.85 17.66 -10.02
C THR A 672 24.23 16.95 -11.22
N VAL A 673 24.45 15.66 -11.33
CA VAL A 673 23.96 14.78 -12.41
C VAL A 673 23.10 13.64 -11.90
N ALA A 674 23.16 13.33 -10.61
CA ALA A 674 22.26 12.41 -9.93
C ALA A 674 22.16 12.77 -8.43
N THR A 675 21.04 12.38 -7.81
CA THR A 675 20.74 12.54 -6.38
C THR A 675 20.14 11.24 -5.85
N ASP A 676 19.76 11.18 -4.59
CA ASP A 676 19.03 10.07 -3.99
C ASP A 676 17.59 9.85 -4.55
N ALA A 677 17.15 10.72 -5.46
CA ALA A 677 15.93 10.50 -6.26
C ALA A 677 16.19 9.66 -7.52
N ASP A 678 17.44 9.35 -7.86
CA ASP A 678 17.80 8.54 -9.03
C ASP A 678 18.03 7.08 -8.62
N PRO A 679 17.45 6.08 -9.29
CA PRO A 679 17.44 4.67 -8.88
C PRO A 679 18.81 3.96 -8.98
N TYR A 680 19.84 4.65 -9.45
CA TYR A 680 21.22 4.15 -9.52
C TYR A 680 22.11 4.72 -8.40
N THR A 681 21.49 5.34 -7.38
CA THR A 681 22.18 5.86 -6.20
C THR A 681 21.52 5.30 -4.95
N TYR A 682 22.32 5.06 -3.90
CA TYR A 682 21.74 4.71 -2.61
C TYR A 682 22.65 5.13 -1.46
N THR A 683 22.07 5.34 -0.29
CA THR A 683 22.79 5.58 0.95
C THR A 683 22.59 4.43 1.92
N ARG A 684 23.64 3.98 2.58
CA ARG A 684 23.57 2.96 3.63
C ARG A 684 24.21 3.47 4.90
N TYR A 685 23.42 3.54 5.95
CA TYR A 685 23.84 3.99 7.26
C TYR A 685 24.30 2.82 8.14
N HIS A 686 25.34 3.08 8.91
CA HIS A 686 25.85 2.19 9.93
C HIS A 686 25.80 2.89 11.26
N ASN A 687 25.00 2.34 12.20
CA ASN A 687 24.85 2.91 13.54
C ASN A 687 25.91 2.33 14.49
N HIS A 688 26.57 3.21 15.21
CA HIS A 688 27.51 2.91 16.28
C HIS A 688 27.10 3.65 17.56
N VAL A 689 26.02 3.23 18.19
CA VAL A 689 25.42 3.77 19.44
C VAL A 689 24.97 5.23 19.32
N SER A 690 25.84 6.19 19.27
CA SER A 690 25.53 7.63 19.15
C SER A 690 26.23 8.29 17.96
N THR A 691 26.81 7.48 17.08
CA THR A 691 27.47 7.95 15.87
C THR A 691 26.98 7.17 14.67
N TYR A 692 26.90 7.85 13.54
CA TYR A 692 26.52 7.25 12.27
C TYR A 692 27.67 7.37 11.28
N ARG A 693 27.82 6.36 10.41
CA ARG A 693 28.58 6.45 9.18
C ARG A 693 27.62 6.19 8.02
N VAL A 694 27.87 6.84 6.90
CA VAL A 694 27.07 6.61 5.68
C VAL A 694 27.98 6.23 4.53
N ASN A 695 27.62 5.14 3.86
CA ASN A 695 28.13 4.82 2.54
C ASN A 695 27.25 5.55 1.51
N VAL A 696 27.88 6.41 0.73
CA VAL A 696 27.27 7.09 -0.41
C VAL A 696 27.67 6.31 -1.66
N ASN A 697 26.69 5.68 -2.32
CA ASN A 697 26.94 4.72 -3.39
C ASN A 697 26.34 5.21 -4.72
N TRP A 698 27.08 4.97 -5.81
CA TRP A 698 26.63 5.27 -7.16
C TRP A 698 26.96 4.12 -8.11
N LEU A 699 25.90 3.54 -8.73
CA LEU A 699 26.03 2.51 -9.75
C LEU A 699 26.24 3.17 -11.11
N THR A 700 27.40 2.96 -11.72
CA THR A 700 27.82 3.71 -12.90
C THR A 700 27.36 3.10 -14.23
N LYS A 701 26.48 2.07 -14.21
CA LYS A 701 26.03 1.30 -15.39
C LYS A 701 25.58 2.19 -16.56
N ASN A 702 24.84 3.25 -16.26
CA ASN A 702 24.30 4.19 -17.25
C ASN A 702 25.03 5.54 -17.31
N ALA A 703 26.16 5.66 -16.63
CA ALA A 703 26.91 6.90 -16.55
C ALA A 703 27.75 7.16 -17.81
N SER A 704 27.93 8.41 -18.17
CA SER A 704 28.84 8.83 -19.23
C SER A 704 30.26 8.97 -18.70
N LYS A 705 31.29 8.76 -19.55
CA LYS A 705 32.70 9.01 -19.19
C LYS A 705 32.90 10.44 -18.68
N GLY A 706 33.84 10.63 -17.78
CA GLY A 706 34.16 11.95 -17.24
C GLY A 706 34.77 11.94 -15.84
N THR A 707 34.95 13.13 -15.28
CA THR A 707 35.45 13.32 -13.92
C THR A 707 34.27 13.62 -12.99
N TYR A 708 34.21 12.89 -11.87
CA TYR A 708 33.10 12.93 -10.91
C TYR A 708 33.58 13.07 -9.49
N ARG A 709 32.67 13.39 -8.59
CA ARG A 709 32.82 13.27 -7.12
C ARG A 709 31.48 12.92 -6.50
N LEU A 710 31.51 12.31 -5.31
CA LEU A 710 30.35 12.06 -4.48
C LEU A 710 30.25 13.11 -3.37
N VAL A 711 29.04 13.50 -3.04
CA VAL A 711 28.75 14.46 -1.98
C VAL A 711 27.69 13.86 -1.05
N TYR A 712 27.99 13.83 0.23
CA TYR A 712 27.04 13.58 1.32
C TYR A 712 26.46 14.90 1.80
N TRP A 713 25.20 14.89 2.19
CA TRP A 713 24.51 16.00 2.85
C TRP A 713 23.65 15.47 4.01
N GLY A 714 23.60 16.19 5.10
CA GLY A 714 22.79 15.89 6.28
C GLY A 714 22.59 17.12 7.17
N VAL A 715 21.86 16.92 8.26
CA VAL A 715 21.67 17.94 9.30
C VAL A 715 22.09 17.35 10.64
N LYS A 716 23.11 17.94 11.24
CA LYS A 716 23.65 17.58 12.54
C LYS A 716 22.86 18.25 13.66
N LYS A 717 22.50 17.47 14.67
CA LYS A 717 21.93 17.97 15.92
C LYS A 717 23.04 18.23 16.92
N ASP A 718 23.34 19.51 17.19
CA ASP A 718 24.43 19.92 18.06
C ASP A 718 24.04 19.91 19.54
N THR A 719 22.79 20.26 19.82
CA THR A 719 22.21 20.29 21.17
C THR A 719 20.73 19.83 21.08
N LEU A 720 20.01 19.80 22.19
CA LEU A 720 18.60 19.45 22.20
C LEU A 720 17.73 20.33 21.27
N ILE A 721 18.19 21.55 20.96
CA ILE A 721 17.40 22.55 20.22
C ILE A 721 18.16 23.21 19.05
N SER A 722 19.42 22.86 18.81
CA SER A 722 20.21 23.47 17.73
C SER A 722 20.68 22.45 16.70
N TYR A 723 20.60 22.85 15.44
CA TYR A 723 20.96 22.06 14.29
C TYR A 723 21.73 22.89 13.27
N HIS A 724 22.61 22.24 12.48
CA HIS A 724 23.26 22.88 11.34
C HIS A 724 23.43 21.89 10.17
N LYS A 725 23.52 22.42 8.94
CA LYS A 725 23.80 21.64 7.74
C LYS A 725 25.22 21.12 7.73
N VAL A 726 25.40 19.87 7.32
CA VAL A 726 26.72 19.25 7.14
C VAL A 726 26.86 18.72 5.71
N VAL A 727 28.07 18.83 5.17
CA VAL A 727 28.39 18.39 3.81
C VAL A 727 29.74 17.68 3.81
N GLY A 728 29.76 16.47 3.29
CA GLY A 728 30.98 15.71 3.00
C GLY A 728 31.23 15.61 1.49
N THR A 729 32.49 15.64 1.06
CA THR A 729 32.80 15.55 -0.37
C THR A 729 34.00 14.60 -0.56
N SER A 730 33.88 13.65 -1.48
CA SER A 730 34.97 12.76 -1.88
C SER A 730 36.01 13.46 -2.74
N SER A 731 37.18 12.87 -2.90
CA SER A 731 38.11 13.22 -3.97
C SER A 731 37.46 13.09 -5.35
N ALA A 732 38.03 13.74 -6.34
CA ALA A 732 37.63 13.57 -7.74
C ALA A 732 38.16 12.25 -8.29
N PHE A 733 37.34 11.56 -9.09
CA PHE A 733 37.72 10.33 -9.77
C PHE A 733 37.32 10.36 -11.24
N THR A 734 37.98 9.53 -12.04
CA THR A 734 37.69 9.43 -13.47
C THR A 734 36.88 8.15 -13.76
N LEU A 735 35.77 8.28 -14.48
CA LEU A 735 35.00 7.16 -15.01
C LEU A 735 35.39 6.95 -16.49
N THR A 736 35.87 5.71 -16.81
CA THR A 736 36.41 5.36 -18.13
C THR A 736 35.49 4.46 -18.96
#